data_d54a19b147639f23d06c6b5fcceda488
#
_entry.id   d54a19b147639f23d06c6b5fcceda488
#
_cell.length_a   1.000
_cell.length_b   1.000
_cell.length_c   1.000
_cell.angle_alpha   90.00
_cell.angle_beta   90.00
_cell.angle_gamma   90.00
#
_symmetry.space_group_name_H-M   'P 1'
#
loop_
_entity.id
_entity.type
_entity.pdbx_description
1 polymer ?
#
loop_
_entity_poly.entity_id
_entity_poly.type
_entity_poly.pdbx_seq_one_letter_code
_entity_poly.pdbx_strand_id
1 'polypeptide(L)'
;MLPARRTDAAHDQTLQAAVDRLTGGLSDRPDRPEAWVTAVRRLPACAAQFAPFPGDVDHRLRQVLGSRGIEQLYTHQAVAVEQALAGRNVVITTPTASGKTLCYNAPVLDAILKDPSARALYLFPTKALAQDQLAELHELADRLSHLSALEIGVFTYDGDTPQDARRAVRGRAHVVLSNPDMIHSGILPHHPRWAKLFENLRYVVIDELHAYRGVFGSHLTNVLRRMRRICRHYGSNPTFICSSATIANPKELAEALVEQPFELVSESGAPRGEKFFLFVNPPVVNQQLGIRRSYLAETRRIAAEFLKRHLQLIVFAQSRLTTEILTTYLKDDFGGQPGTPDQIRGYRGGYLPRRRREIEKGLREGSVRAVVSTNALELGIDIGALDVCVMAGYPGTIAATWQRAGRAGRRSSRSAAVLVASSAPLDQFVVRNPSYFFDAPPEHALINPDNLHILVDHVKCAAFELPFTTSEEYGRHNVQEVLGILAESGLVHRSGPAPDFAKATSGEDAGPHEPGTWQWTNESYPADAVSLRSVSSDNFVVIDTTSGADVIGETSFTSGPPTLHEKAIYIIEGTLYQVEKLDFEGRKAYVRQIECDYYTDAITYTKVTVLETFEGGSASQGTGARRDPPVRRPGPADADEFQASADPADPGRSHGEVHVSWRVVGFKKIKFYTNENVGSGELDLPEQQMHTTAYWLTVPNAVMSALPYAPDDRRDGVVGLSFAMRQVAQLLLMCDRQDIGISIGSGDQGDETDPTRTGQPFDVAQGNSATLSDEPRIFIYDNYPGGIGFSEPLFGMHDNLLARTRELIAGCECQHGCPTCVGPVGNTGPLAKMVALRILDLIAAGTPALPVSA
;
A
#
# COMPACT_ATOMS: atom_id res chain seq x y z
N MET A 1 26.75 0.76 -32.19
CA MET A 1 26.63 2.25 -32.13
C MET A 1 25.25 2.58 -31.64
N LEU A 2 25.12 3.11 -30.41
CA LEU A 2 23.86 3.66 -29.93
C LEU A 2 23.56 4.91 -30.78
N PRO A 3 22.32 5.10 -31.29
CA PRO A 3 21.98 6.30 -32.01
C PRO A 3 22.18 7.52 -31.10
N ALA A 4 22.85 8.55 -31.63
CA ALA A 4 23.06 9.81 -30.93
C ALA A 4 21.73 10.30 -30.31
N ARG A 5 21.77 10.79 -29.05
CA ARG A 5 20.60 11.40 -28.39
C ARG A 5 20.06 12.50 -29.31
N ARG A 6 18.76 12.41 -29.64
CA ARG A 6 18.05 13.43 -30.40
C ARG A 6 18.14 14.77 -29.64
N THR A 7 18.19 15.88 -30.37
CA THR A 7 18.04 17.19 -29.75
C THR A 7 16.68 17.30 -29.05
N ASP A 8 16.56 18.02 -27.94
CA ASP A 8 15.33 18.14 -27.15
C ASP A 8 14.13 18.53 -28.02
N ALA A 9 14.32 19.41 -29.00
CA ALA A 9 13.27 19.82 -29.93
C ALA A 9 12.77 18.71 -30.87
N ALA A 10 13.67 17.85 -31.38
CA ALA A 10 13.30 16.70 -32.22
C ALA A 10 12.60 15.59 -31.41
N HIS A 11 12.98 15.44 -30.15
CA HIS A 11 12.34 14.57 -29.20
C HIS A 11 10.90 15.02 -28.91
N ASP A 12 10.72 16.31 -28.56
CA ASP A 12 9.43 16.91 -28.27
C ASP A 12 8.45 16.82 -29.44
N GLN A 13 8.95 17.01 -30.68
CA GLN A 13 8.14 16.83 -31.90
C GLN A 13 7.72 15.36 -32.09
N THR A 14 8.61 14.41 -31.80
CA THR A 14 8.32 12.99 -31.90
C THR A 14 7.24 12.56 -30.91
N LEU A 15 7.32 13.04 -29.67
CA LEU A 15 6.33 12.76 -28.63
C LEU A 15 4.98 13.40 -29.00
N GLN A 16 4.97 14.65 -29.43
CA GLN A 16 3.77 15.34 -29.90
C GLN A 16 3.07 14.57 -31.01
N ALA A 17 3.81 14.15 -32.03
CA ALA A 17 3.27 13.37 -33.14
C ALA A 17 2.67 12.02 -32.70
N ALA A 18 3.25 11.38 -31.64
CA ALA A 18 2.68 10.16 -31.07
C ALA A 18 1.36 10.45 -30.33
N VAL A 19 1.33 11.52 -29.52
CA VAL A 19 0.13 11.98 -28.82
C VAL A 19 -0.97 12.37 -29.82
N ASP A 20 -0.66 13.17 -30.86
CA ASP A 20 -1.61 13.60 -31.87
C ASP A 20 -2.24 12.41 -32.62
N ARG A 21 -1.45 11.36 -32.89
CA ARG A 21 -1.97 10.16 -33.51
C ARG A 21 -2.93 9.37 -32.61
N LEU A 22 -2.65 9.32 -31.27
CA LEU A 22 -3.54 8.69 -30.32
C LEU A 22 -4.83 9.49 -30.12
N THR A 23 -4.74 10.82 -30.18
CA THR A 23 -5.86 11.76 -29.97
C THR A 23 -6.57 12.17 -31.26
N GLY A 24 -5.99 11.97 -32.44
CA GLY A 24 -6.54 12.38 -33.74
C GLY A 24 -7.87 11.75 -34.11
N GLY A 25 -8.35 10.77 -33.35
CA GLY A 25 -9.72 10.26 -33.43
C GLY A 25 -10.76 11.14 -32.73
N LEU A 26 -10.35 12.12 -31.92
CA LEU A 26 -11.27 13.01 -31.19
C LEU A 26 -11.81 14.19 -32.04
N SER A 27 -11.02 14.68 -33.03
CA SER A 27 -11.36 15.91 -33.72
C SER A 27 -12.17 15.73 -35.03
N ASP A 28 -12.10 14.58 -35.70
CA ASP A 28 -12.56 14.48 -37.08
C ASP A 28 -13.82 13.62 -37.34
N ARG A 29 -14.40 12.96 -36.33
CA ARG A 29 -15.61 12.11 -36.54
C ARG A 29 -16.51 12.07 -35.30
N PRO A 30 -17.46 12.99 -35.18
CA PRO A 30 -18.44 12.99 -34.09
C PRO A 30 -19.39 11.77 -34.11
N ASP A 31 -19.48 11.06 -35.24
CA ASP A 31 -20.42 9.93 -35.44
C ASP A 31 -19.83 8.55 -35.12
N ARG A 32 -18.59 8.46 -34.61
CA ARG A 32 -18.06 7.20 -34.12
C ARG A 32 -18.20 7.15 -32.61
N PRO A 33 -19.01 6.21 -32.04
CA PRO A 33 -19.11 5.99 -30.59
C PRO A 33 -17.82 5.41 -29.94
N GLU A 34 -16.70 5.44 -30.65
CA GLU A 34 -15.45 4.79 -30.30
C GLU A 34 -14.30 5.79 -30.01
N ALA A 35 -14.58 6.90 -29.35
CA ALA A 35 -13.51 7.75 -28.85
C ALA A 35 -12.74 7.00 -27.72
N TRP A 36 -11.64 6.37 -28.09
CA TRP A 36 -10.82 5.59 -27.15
C TRP A 36 -10.17 6.50 -26.08
N VAL A 37 -9.83 7.72 -26.46
CA VAL A 37 -9.30 8.75 -25.54
C VAL A 37 -10.49 9.59 -25.06
N THR A 38 -10.81 9.48 -23.78
CA THR A 38 -11.94 10.19 -23.15
C THR A 38 -11.54 11.56 -22.62
N ALA A 39 -10.28 11.77 -22.26
CA ALA A 39 -9.77 13.06 -21.81
C ALA A 39 -8.30 13.23 -22.16
N VAL A 40 -7.93 14.46 -22.47
CA VAL A 40 -6.54 14.90 -22.61
C VAL A 40 -6.35 16.15 -21.75
N ARG A 41 -5.46 16.08 -20.78
CA ARG A 41 -5.05 17.21 -19.96
C ARG A 41 -3.62 17.58 -20.27
N ARG A 42 -3.41 18.81 -20.69
CA ARG A 42 -2.09 19.38 -20.90
C ARG A 42 -1.67 20.15 -19.65
N LEU A 43 -0.61 19.70 -19.00
CA LEU A 43 -0.01 20.35 -17.85
C LEU A 43 1.12 21.23 -18.36
N PRO A 44 1.05 22.55 -18.17
CA PRO A 44 2.04 23.47 -18.72
C PRO A 44 3.40 23.28 -18.05
N ALA A 45 4.45 23.65 -18.77
CA ALA A 45 5.78 23.78 -18.21
C ALA A 45 5.80 24.88 -17.13
N CYS A 46 6.57 24.64 -16.06
CA CYS A 46 6.83 25.65 -15.03
C CYS A 46 8.33 25.96 -15.01
N ALA A 47 8.67 27.26 -14.92
CA ALA A 47 10.05 27.70 -14.75
C ALA A 47 10.54 27.46 -13.32
N ALA A 48 11.86 27.32 -13.15
CA ALA A 48 12.48 27.26 -11.83
C ALA A 48 12.32 28.58 -11.07
N GLN A 49 12.09 28.45 -9.75
CA GLN A 49 12.10 29.57 -8.80
C GLN A 49 13.23 29.33 -7.80
N PHE A 50 14.15 30.27 -7.74
CA PHE A 50 15.36 30.17 -6.95
C PHE A 50 15.32 31.10 -5.73
N ALA A 51 16.03 30.65 -4.69
CA ALA A 51 16.33 31.44 -3.50
C ALA A 51 17.81 31.28 -3.12
N PRO A 52 18.43 32.26 -2.44
CA PRO A 52 19.79 32.12 -1.94
C PRO A 52 19.89 31.02 -0.89
N PHE A 53 21.10 30.54 -0.68
CA PHE A 53 21.36 29.66 0.49
C PHE A 53 21.07 30.44 1.78
N PRO A 54 20.45 29.76 2.81
CA PRO A 54 20.37 30.33 4.16
C PRO A 54 21.75 30.73 4.67
N GLY A 55 21.81 31.86 5.39
CA GLY A 55 23.07 32.48 5.81
C GLY A 55 24.00 31.56 6.60
N ASP A 56 23.42 30.67 7.39
CA ASP A 56 24.13 29.77 8.31
C ASP A 56 24.74 28.54 7.65
N VAL A 57 24.49 28.28 6.36
CA VAL A 57 25.06 27.12 5.66
C VAL A 57 26.57 27.28 5.49
N ASP A 58 27.34 26.25 5.86
CA ASP A 58 28.81 26.23 5.77
C ASP A 58 29.29 26.54 4.34
N HIS A 59 30.32 27.37 4.24
CA HIS A 59 30.88 27.83 2.96
C HIS A 59 31.45 26.67 2.12
N ARG A 60 32.00 25.62 2.76
CA ARG A 60 32.54 24.43 2.09
C ARG A 60 31.43 23.67 1.37
N LEU A 61 30.24 23.52 2.03
CA LEU A 61 29.09 22.90 1.42
C LEU A 61 28.58 23.70 0.22
N ARG A 62 28.50 25.04 0.34
CA ARG A 62 28.13 25.92 -0.80
C ARG A 62 29.12 25.79 -1.96
N GLN A 63 30.42 25.68 -1.67
CA GLN A 63 31.45 25.52 -2.71
C GLN A 63 31.29 24.18 -3.45
N VAL A 64 31.02 23.06 -2.74
CA VAL A 64 30.78 21.75 -3.36
C VAL A 64 29.53 21.79 -4.21
N LEU A 65 28.43 22.34 -3.71
CA LEU A 65 27.17 22.46 -4.46
C LEU A 65 27.34 23.36 -5.70
N GLY A 66 28.07 24.50 -5.57
CA GLY A 66 28.43 25.37 -6.69
C GLY A 66 29.22 24.64 -7.78
N SER A 67 30.16 23.76 -7.40
CA SER A 67 30.91 22.93 -8.36
C SER A 67 30.04 21.90 -9.13
N ARG A 68 28.84 21.63 -8.62
CA ARG A 68 27.80 20.82 -9.30
C ARG A 68 26.79 21.67 -10.06
N GLY A 69 27.02 22.99 -10.20
CA GLY A 69 26.13 23.91 -10.86
C GLY A 69 24.92 24.38 -10.02
N ILE A 70 24.95 24.15 -8.70
CA ILE A 70 23.91 24.56 -7.76
C ILE A 70 24.40 25.84 -7.04
N GLU A 71 24.24 26.98 -7.71
CA GLU A 71 24.64 28.31 -7.16
C GLU A 71 23.53 28.87 -6.25
N GLN A 72 22.29 28.48 -6.48
CA GLN A 72 21.12 28.85 -5.70
C GLN A 72 20.24 27.59 -5.46
N LEU A 73 19.48 27.63 -4.40
CA LEU A 73 18.51 26.58 -4.08
C LEU A 73 17.17 26.89 -4.78
N TYR A 74 16.37 25.86 -5.02
CA TYR A 74 14.95 26.11 -5.29
C TYR A 74 14.27 26.65 -4.02
N THR A 75 13.21 27.44 -4.18
CA THR A 75 12.52 28.09 -3.04
C THR A 75 12.15 27.12 -1.92
N HIS A 76 11.56 25.97 -2.25
CA HIS A 76 11.21 24.94 -1.27
C HIS A 76 12.44 24.33 -0.58
N GLN A 77 13.58 24.21 -1.30
CA GLN A 77 14.81 23.70 -0.70
C GLN A 77 15.37 24.68 0.31
N ALA A 78 15.39 25.97 -0.03
CA ALA A 78 15.88 27.01 0.87
C ALA A 78 15.05 27.08 2.16
N VAL A 79 13.72 27.07 2.05
CA VAL A 79 12.81 27.05 3.21
C VAL A 79 13.02 25.80 4.06
N ALA A 80 13.08 24.61 3.46
CA ALA A 80 13.25 23.36 4.20
C ALA A 80 14.60 23.33 4.96
N VAL A 81 15.69 23.76 4.31
CA VAL A 81 17.01 23.84 4.93
C VAL A 81 17.01 24.84 6.10
N GLU A 82 16.41 26.02 5.94
CA GLU A 82 16.28 27.03 6.98
C GLU A 82 15.53 26.50 8.22
N GLN A 83 14.38 25.83 8.02
CA GLN A 83 13.60 25.23 9.10
C GLN A 83 14.40 24.16 9.85
N ALA A 84 15.07 23.27 9.12
CA ALA A 84 15.88 22.20 9.69
C ALA A 84 17.08 22.72 10.49
N LEU A 85 17.79 23.76 9.97
CA LEU A 85 18.89 24.41 10.69
C LEU A 85 18.42 25.12 11.96
N ALA A 86 17.18 25.62 11.98
CA ALA A 86 16.54 26.20 13.15
C ALA A 86 16.08 25.15 14.19
N GLY A 87 16.34 23.85 13.95
CA GLY A 87 15.94 22.74 14.84
C GLY A 87 14.45 22.43 14.82
N ARG A 88 13.69 22.87 13.80
CA ARG A 88 12.28 22.56 13.62
C ARG A 88 12.12 21.30 12.76
N ASN A 89 11.21 20.42 13.14
CA ASN A 89 10.85 19.30 12.30
C ASN A 89 10.13 19.80 11.04
N VAL A 90 10.47 19.23 9.88
CA VAL A 90 9.96 19.69 8.60
C VAL A 90 9.47 18.53 7.74
N VAL A 91 8.32 18.72 7.10
CA VAL A 91 7.81 17.79 6.09
C VAL A 91 7.72 18.51 4.74
N ILE A 92 8.40 17.94 3.72
CA ILE A 92 8.47 18.46 2.37
C ILE A 92 7.56 17.62 1.48
N THR A 93 6.52 18.25 0.91
CA THR A 93 5.60 17.59 -0.01
C THR A 93 5.60 18.30 -1.35
N THR A 94 6.48 17.89 -2.24
CA THR A 94 6.61 18.45 -3.58
C THR A 94 6.60 17.32 -4.61
N PRO A 95 6.24 17.59 -5.88
CA PRO A 95 6.19 16.57 -6.92
C PRO A 95 7.47 15.74 -7.03
N THR A 96 7.36 14.55 -7.65
CA THR A 96 8.52 13.69 -7.93
C THR A 96 9.56 14.47 -8.77
N ALA A 97 10.85 14.20 -8.57
CA ALA A 97 11.97 14.85 -9.25
C ALA A 97 12.12 16.36 -8.99
N SER A 98 11.55 16.90 -7.91
CA SER A 98 11.74 18.30 -7.50
C SER A 98 13.06 18.57 -6.76
N GLY A 99 13.87 17.53 -6.48
CA GLY A 99 15.14 17.66 -5.75
C GLY A 99 14.98 17.69 -4.23
N LYS A 100 14.00 16.98 -3.68
CA LYS A 100 13.77 16.83 -2.21
C LYS A 100 15.00 16.34 -1.45
N THR A 101 15.81 15.50 -2.07
CA THR A 101 17.05 14.96 -1.48
C THR A 101 17.96 16.04 -0.91
N LEU A 102 18.08 17.17 -1.57
CA LEU A 102 18.92 18.28 -1.10
C LEU A 102 18.33 18.96 0.15
N CYS A 103 17.01 18.93 0.34
CA CYS A 103 16.34 19.50 1.52
C CYS A 103 16.81 18.86 2.83
N TYR A 104 17.16 17.55 2.81
CA TYR A 104 17.66 16.86 3.99
C TYR A 104 19.17 16.63 3.97
N ASN A 105 19.81 16.46 2.80
CA ASN A 105 21.27 16.30 2.73
C ASN A 105 22.00 17.58 3.13
N ALA A 106 21.51 18.75 2.75
CA ALA A 106 22.19 20.00 3.06
C ALA A 106 22.30 20.27 4.57
N PRO A 107 21.23 20.24 5.39
CA PRO A 107 21.35 20.48 6.83
C PRO A 107 22.14 19.38 7.56
N VAL A 108 22.05 18.12 7.10
CA VAL A 108 22.81 17.01 7.72
C VAL A 108 24.31 17.17 7.48
N LEU A 109 24.73 17.44 6.23
CA LEU A 109 26.14 17.66 5.90
C LEU A 109 26.68 18.93 6.55
N ASP A 110 25.89 19.98 6.63
CA ASP A 110 26.22 21.21 7.33
C ASP A 110 26.52 20.97 8.81
N ALA A 111 25.65 20.19 9.49
CA ALA A 111 25.84 19.86 10.90
C ALA A 111 27.13 19.03 11.13
N ILE A 112 27.42 18.07 10.25
CA ILE A 112 28.65 17.24 10.35
C ILE A 112 29.90 18.10 10.11
N LEU A 113 29.85 19.09 9.21
CA LEU A 113 30.96 20.00 8.94
C LEU A 113 31.23 20.95 10.13
N LYS A 114 30.19 21.37 10.84
CA LYS A 114 30.29 22.21 12.04
C LYS A 114 30.67 21.41 13.30
N ASP A 115 30.12 20.18 13.42
CA ASP A 115 30.40 19.28 14.53
C ASP A 115 30.65 17.86 14.01
N PRO A 116 31.92 17.41 13.96
CA PRO A 116 32.27 16.07 13.50
C PRO A 116 31.73 14.92 14.37
N SER A 117 31.20 15.21 15.54
CA SER A 117 30.50 14.21 16.35
C SER A 117 29.06 13.98 15.88
N ALA A 118 28.44 14.92 15.18
CA ALA A 118 27.05 14.85 14.72
C ALA A 118 26.78 13.59 13.90
N ARG A 119 25.61 12.98 14.13
CA ARG A 119 25.15 11.77 13.46
C ARG A 119 23.77 11.99 12.87
N ALA A 120 23.48 11.25 11.81
CA ALA A 120 22.17 11.21 11.18
C ALA A 120 21.76 9.78 10.84
N LEU A 121 20.44 9.53 10.96
CA LEU A 121 19.81 8.28 10.60
C LEU A 121 18.79 8.54 9.49
N TYR A 122 18.92 7.84 8.36
CA TYR A 122 18.03 7.96 7.23
C TYR A 122 17.18 6.69 7.11
N LEU A 123 15.87 6.84 7.02
CA LEU A 123 14.89 5.77 6.87
C LEU A 123 14.27 5.79 5.48
N PHE A 124 14.44 4.70 4.76
CA PHE A 124 13.86 4.48 3.44
C PHE A 124 12.88 3.30 3.48
N PRO A 125 11.77 3.35 2.73
CA PRO A 125 10.82 2.23 2.69
C PRO A 125 11.38 0.97 2.02
N THR A 126 12.40 1.10 1.18
CA THR A 126 13.03 -0.03 0.48
C THR A 126 14.54 0.05 0.47
N LYS A 127 15.21 -1.11 0.46
CA LYS A 127 16.68 -1.21 0.34
C LYS A 127 17.21 -0.58 -0.97
N ALA A 128 16.45 -0.72 -2.07
CA ALA A 128 16.86 -0.18 -3.37
C ALA A 128 16.98 1.34 -3.33
N LEU A 129 16.02 2.01 -2.70
CA LEU A 129 16.04 3.46 -2.55
C LEU A 129 17.21 3.91 -1.67
N ALA A 130 17.49 3.20 -0.57
CA ALA A 130 18.64 3.48 0.30
C ALA A 130 19.96 3.38 -0.47
N GLN A 131 20.13 2.37 -1.33
CA GLN A 131 21.33 2.18 -2.14
C GLN A 131 21.51 3.27 -3.19
N ASP A 132 20.42 3.73 -3.80
CA ASP A 132 20.44 4.81 -4.79
C ASP A 132 20.86 6.14 -4.15
N GLN A 133 20.28 6.47 -2.99
CA GLN A 133 20.63 7.66 -2.22
C GLN A 133 22.06 7.62 -1.65
N LEU A 134 22.57 6.42 -1.33
CA LEU A 134 23.95 6.23 -0.89
C LEU A 134 24.94 6.76 -1.92
N ALA A 135 24.75 6.44 -3.21
CA ALA A 135 25.66 6.85 -4.28
C ALA A 135 25.76 8.38 -4.41
N GLU A 136 24.63 9.08 -4.35
CA GLU A 136 24.61 10.55 -4.41
C GLU A 136 25.29 11.18 -3.17
N LEU A 137 24.98 10.63 -2.00
CA LEU A 137 25.53 11.17 -0.75
C LEU A 137 27.03 10.89 -0.60
N HIS A 138 27.53 9.74 -1.10
CA HIS A 138 28.96 9.47 -1.18
C HIS A 138 29.69 10.50 -2.04
N GLU A 139 29.15 10.83 -3.23
CA GLU A 139 29.79 11.83 -4.10
C GLU A 139 29.93 13.19 -3.41
N LEU A 140 28.90 13.61 -2.68
CA LEU A 140 28.93 14.86 -1.89
C LEU A 140 29.93 14.77 -0.73
N ALA A 141 29.91 13.67 0.01
CA ALA A 141 30.78 13.43 1.17
C ALA A 141 32.25 13.38 0.76
N ASP A 142 32.58 12.70 -0.35
CA ASP A 142 33.95 12.61 -0.86
C ASP A 142 34.48 14.01 -1.25
N ARG A 143 33.69 14.80 -1.99
CA ARG A 143 34.08 16.17 -2.36
C ARG A 143 34.27 17.08 -1.13
N LEU A 144 33.41 16.94 -0.12
CA LEU A 144 33.54 17.66 1.15
C LEU A 144 34.76 17.21 1.95
N SER A 145 35.04 15.92 1.97
CA SER A 145 36.20 15.35 2.66
C SER A 145 37.51 15.89 2.08
N HIS A 146 37.59 16.09 0.76
CA HIS A 146 38.74 16.70 0.12
C HIS A 146 38.96 18.19 0.52
N LEU A 147 37.86 18.92 0.80
CA LEU A 147 37.94 20.34 1.18
C LEU A 147 38.12 20.56 2.69
N SER A 148 37.64 19.65 3.52
CA SER A 148 37.57 19.85 4.97
C SER A 148 38.60 19.07 5.77
N ALA A 149 39.36 18.17 5.16
CA ALA A 149 40.21 17.18 5.83
C ALA A 149 39.42 16.29 6.84
N LEU A 150 38.09 16.27 6.75
CA LEU A 150 37.20 15.46 7.55
C LEU A 150 36.68 14.30 6.70
N GLU A 151 36.98 13.05 7.07
CA GLU A 151 36.41 11.87 6.43
C GLU A 151 34.95 11.72 6.86
N ILE A 152 34.01 12.04 5.98
CA ILE A 152 32.58 11.89 6.24
C ILE A 152 32.15 10.47 5.88
N GLY A 153 31.93 9.62 6.91
CA GLY A 153 31.49 8.24 6.75
C GLY A 153 29.99 8.15 6.47
N VAL A 154 29.62 7.62 5.30
CA VAL A 154 28.25 7.37 4.90
C VAL A 154 28.09 5.89 4.59
N PHE A 155 27.14 5.19 5.21
CA PHE A 155 27.01 3.75 5.06
C PHE A 155 25.54 3.31 5.07
N THR A 156 25.24 2.25 4.31
CA THR A 156 23.99 1.52 4.49
C THR A 156 24.11 0.49 5.60
N TYR A 157 23.03 0.31 6.34
CA TYR A 157 22.90 -0.74 7.34
C TYR A 157 21.56 -1.42 7.18
N ASP A 158 21.57 -2.58 6.52
CA ASP A 158 20.40 -3.39 6.20
C ASP A 158 20.72 -4.89 6.28
N GLY A 159 19.77 -5.75 5.90
CA GLY A 159 19.96 -7.21 5.93
C GLY A 159 21.08 -7.71 5.03
N ASP A 160 21.45 -6.97 3.98
CA ASP A 160 22.49 -7.35 3.01
C ASP A 160 23.88 -6.84 3.43
N THR A 161 23.97 -6.04 4.51
CA THR A 161 25.26 -5.52 5.01
C THR A 161 26.11 -6.65 5.57
N PRO A 162 27.32 -6.92 5.02
CA PRO A 162 28.22 -7.96 5.50
C PRO A 162 28.60 -7.80 6.97
N GLN A 163 28.82 -8.91 7.68
CA GLN A 163 29.05 -8.88 9.13
C GLN A 163 30.32 -8.10 9.53
N ASP A 164 31.39 -8.17 8.76
CA ASP A 164 32.63 -7.41 8.93
C ASP A 164 32.39 -5.89 8.77
N ALA A 165 31.62 -5.50 7.76
CA ALA A 165 31.25 -4.12 7.53
C ALA A 165 30.37 -3.54 8.66
N ARG A 166 29.53 -4.35 9.30
CA ARG A 166 28.64 -3.91 10.40
C ARG A 166 29.38 -3.26 11.57
N ARG A 167 30.60 -3.74 11.88
CA ARG A 167 31.45 -3.15 12.95
C ARG A 167 31.96 -1.76 12.54
N ALA A 168 32.38 -1.63 11.27
CA ALA A 168 32.88 -0.36 10.74
C ALA A 168 31.77 0.70 10.72
N VAL A 169 30.56 0.33 10.31
CA VAL A 169 29.39 1.22 10.29
C VAL A 169 29.13 1.78 11.70
N ARG A 170 29.04 0.95 12.72
CA ARG A 170 28.80 1.40 14.10
C ARG A 170 29.86 2.37 14.64
N GLY A 171 31.11 2.21 14.21
CA GLY A 171 32.21 3.03 14.70
C GLY A 171 32.44 4.33 13.94
N ARG A 172 32.27 4.31 12.61
CA ARG A 172 32.73 5.36 11.69
C ARG A 172 31.60 6.15 11.02
N ALA A 173 30.36 5.61 10.99
CA ALA A 173 29.28 6.27 10.27
C ALA A 173 28.92 7.64 10.90
N HIS A 174 28.91 8.68 10.07
CA HIS A 174 28.25 9.94 10.37
C HIS A 174 26.81 9.89 9.90
N VAL A 175 26.53 9.24 8.76
CA VAL A 175 25.20 9.01 8.23
C VAL A 175 24.98 7.51 8.05
N VAL A 176 23.90 6.99 8.64
CA VAL A 176 23.46 5.60 8.50
C VAL A 176 22.17 5.58 7.69
N LEU A 177 22.19 4.97 6.50
CA LEU A 177 21.00 4.74 5.69
C LEU A 177 20.45 3.35 6.01
N SER A 178 19.19 3.27 6.37
CA SER A 178 18.56 2.02 6.82
C SER A 178 17.08 1.97 6.41
N ASN A 179 16.39 0.96 6.88
CA ASN A 179 14.95 0.81 6.73
C ASN A 179 14.29 0.50 8.09
N PRO A 180 12.98 0.69 8.23
CA PRO A 180 12.27 0.41 9.48
C PRO A 180 12.49 -0.99 10.04
N ASP A 181 12.53 -2.02 9.17
CA ASP A 181 12.72 -3.41 9.58
C ASP A 181 14.07 -3.60 10.29
N MET A 182 15.13 -2.99 9.76
CA MET A 182 16.46 -3.08 10.36
C MET A 182 16.59 -2.22 11.64
N ILE A 183 15.92 -1.08 11.69
CA ILE A 183 15.84 -0.30 12.94
C ILE A 183 15.17 -1.15 14.03
N HIS A 184 14.02 -1.76 13.69
CA HIS A 184 13.24 -2.58 14.59
C HIS A 184 14.00 -3.78 15.16
N SER A 185 14.64 -4.57 14.28
CA SER A 185 15.26 -5.84 14.68
C SER A 185 16.78 -5.76 14.92
N GLY A 186 17.50 -4.87 14.23
CA GLY A 186 18.97 -4.86 14.21
C GLY A 186 19.62 -3.72 14.97
N ILE A 187 18.92 -2.60 15.22
CA ILE A 187 19.50 -1.41 15.86
C ILE A 187 18.94 -1.21 17.27
N LEU A 188 17.62 -1.05 17.42
CA LEU A 188 17.02 -0.71 18.72
C LEU A 188 17.27 -1.77 19.80
N PRO A 189 17.08 -3.08 19.56
CA PRO A 189 17.35 -4.09 20.58
C PRO A 189 18.85 -4.22 20.94
N HIS A 190 19.71 -3.70 20.07
CA HIS A 190 21.15 -3.70 20.25
C HIS A 190 21.72 -2.29 20.50
N HIS A 191 20.91 -1.36 20.99
CA HIS A 191 21.26 0.05 21.19
C HIS A 191 22.57 0.29 21.95
N PRO A 192 23.03 -0.54 22.92
CA PRO A 192 24.31 -0.33 23.58
C PRO A 192 25.49 -0.41 22.59
N ARG A 193 25.37 -1.19 21.52
CA ARG A 193 26.39 -1.23 20.43
C ARG A 193 26.32 -0.02 19.52
N TRP A 194 25.26 0.77 19.63
CA TRP A 194 24.97 1.97 18.85
C TRP A 194 25.00 3.25 19.69
N ALA A 195 25.52 3.17 20.92
CA ALA A 195 25.55 4.30 21.86
C ALA A 195 26.09 5.58 21.20
N LYS A 196 27.22 5.48 20.47
CA LYS A 196 27.80 6.61 19.73
C LYS A 196 26.85 7.27 18.73
N LEU A 197 25.98 6.48 18.06
CA LEU A 197 24.95 7.03 17.18
C LEU A 197 23.90 7.78 18.00
N PHE A 198 23.35 7.14 19.03
CA PHE A 198 22.24 7.71 19.81
C PHE A 198 22.66 8.89 20.68
N GLU A 199 23.88 8.93 21.22
CA GLU A 199 24.42 10.08 21.94
C GLU A 199 24.54 11.34 21.10
N ASN A 200 24.83 11.18 19.80
CA ASN A 200 25.14 12.28 18.89
C ASN A 200 24.10 12.43 17.75
N LEU A 201 22.95 11.76 17.86
CA LEU A 201 21.92 11.79 16.82
C LEU A 201 21.30 13.18 16.71
N ARG A 202 21.63 13.89 15.62
CA ARG A 202 21.17 15.25 15.36
C ARG A 202 19.95 15.29 14.43
N TYR A 203 19.92 14.40 13.44
CA TYR A 203 18.84 14.34 12.46
C TYR A 203 18.35 12.93 12.22
N VAL A 204 17.02 12.80 12.06
CA VAL A 204 16.38 11.61 11.53
C VAL A 204 15.64 12.00 10.26
N VAL A 205 16.02 11.41 9.14
CA VAL A 205 15.38 11.62 7.84
C VAL A 205 14.43 10.47 7.57
N ILE A 206 13.17 10.77 7.22
CA ILE A 206 12.17 9.78 6.80
C ILE A 206 11.77 10.12 5.36
N ASP A 207 12.28 9.37 4.41
CA ASP A 207 12.00 9.58 3.00
C ASP A 207 10.79 8.76 2.54
N GLU A 208 10.07 9.28 1.52
CA GLU A 208 8.84 8.70 0.98
C GLU A 208 7.78 8.45 2.07
N LEU A 209 7.53 9.47 2.89
CA LEU A 209 6.62 9.43 4.05
C LEU A 209 5.26 8.77 3.74
N HIS A 210 4.71 9.04 2.55
CA HIS A 210 3.43 8.48 2.08
C HIS A 210 3.42 6.96 1.93
N ALA A 211 4.59 6.30 1.90
CA ALA A 211 4.69 4.84 1.91
C ALA A 211 4.40 4.25 3.29
N TYR A 212 4.50 5.06 4.35
CA TYR A 212 4.25 4.65 5.74
C TYR A 212 2.81 4.96 6.14
N ARG A 213 1.88 4.19 5.58
CA ARG A 213 0.44 4.25 5.86
C ARG A 213 -0.06 2.87 6.30
N GLY A 214 -1.27 2.82 6.84
CA GLY A 214 -1.90 1.59 7.31
C GLY A 214 -1.07 0.89 8.39
N VAL A 215 -0.96 -0.44 8.31
CA VAL A 215 -0.20 -1.26 9.26
C VAL A 215 1.27 -0.88 9.31
N PHE A 216 1.91 -0.69 8.15
CA PHE A 216 3.32 -0.36 8.10
C PHE A 216 3.64 0.97 8.79
N GLY A 217 2.80 1.99 8.59
CA GLY A 217 2.91 3.27 9.30
C GLY A 217 2.65 3.13 10.79
N SER A 218 1.66 2.34 11.20
CA SER A 218 1.32 2.07 12.60
C SER A 218 2.48 1.39 13.34
N HIS A 219 3.13 0.41 12.73
CA HIS A 219 4.36 -0.19 13.26
C HIS A 219 5.51 0.82 13.30
N LEU A 220 5.71 1.62 12.24
CA LEU A 220 6.79 2.62 12.22
C LEU A 220 6.64 3.62 13.36
N THR A 221 5.43 4.09 13.65
CA THR A 221 5.20 4.99 14.81
C THR A 221 5.71 4.37 16.10
N ASN A 222 5.41 3.10 16.33
CA ASN A 222 5.88 2.39 17.51
C ASN A 222 7.40 2.16 17.51
N VAL A 223 8.02 1.91 16.35
CA VAL A 223 9.48 1.89 16.20
C VAL A 223 10.08 3.25 16.55
N LEU A 224 9.46 4.35 16.11
CA LEU A 224 9.90 5.71 16.44
C LEU A 224 9.69 6.07 17.93
N ARG A 225 8.60 5.61 18.57
CA ARG A 225 8.40 5.72 20.01
C ARG A 225 9.56 5.08 20.78
N ARG A 226 9.92 3.84 20.42
CA ARG A 226 11.05 3.10 21.00
C ARG A 226 12.37 3.83 20.74
N MET A 227 12.63 4.26 19.54
CA MET A 227 13.83 5.03 19.18
C MET A 227 13.94 6.31 20.00
N ARG A 228 12.85 7.07 20.18
CA ARG A 228 12.84 8.30 21.00
C ARG A 228 13.08 8.01 22.49
N ARG A 229 12.61 6.86 23.02
CA ARG A 229 12.97 6.42 24.38
C ARG A 229 14.48 6.21 24.50
N ILE A 230 15.09 5.52 23.54
CA ILE A 230 16.53 5.28 23.50
C ILE A 230 17.31 6.60 23.34
N CYS A 231 16.87 7.50 22.45
CA CYS A 231 17.48 8.82 22.31
C CYS A 231 17.48 9.60 23.64
N ARG A 232 16.35 9.62 24.34
CA ARG A 232 16.25 10.26 25.68
C ARG A 232 17.19 9.63 26.69
N HIS A 233 17.33 8.30 26.69
CA HIS A 233 18.26 7.59 27.56
C HIS A 233 19.71 8.01 27.31
N TYR A 234 20.11 8.24 26.06
CA TYR A 234 21.46 8.70 25.68
C TYR A 234 21.61 10.22 25.64
N GLY A 235 20.57 10.98 25.97
CA GLY A 235 20.62 12.45 26.07
C GLY A 235 20.48 13.21 24.76
N SER A 236 20.05 12.57 23.67
CA SER A 236 19.81 13.21 22.38
C SER A 236 18.33 13.47 22.11
N ASN A 237 18.07 14.50 21.28
CA ASN A 237 16.74 14.85 20.79
C ASN A 237 16.85 15.28 19.31
N PRO A 238 16.76 14.34 18.37
CA PRO A 238 16.97 14.63 16.96
C PRO A 238 15.84 15.44 16.34
N THR A 239 16.19 16.28 15.35
CA THR A 239 15.25 16.95 14.46
C THR A 239 14.86 16.00 13.34
N PHE A 240 13.54 15.90 13.04
CA PHE A 240 13.02 15.06 11.99
C PHE A 240 12.83 15.84 10.70
N ILE A 241 13.31 15.28 9.58
CA ILE A 241 13.12 15.81 8.22
C ILE A 241 12.41 14.74 7.41
N CYS A 242 11.14 14.99 7.09
CA CYS A 242 10.32 14.08 6.30
C CYS A 242 10.18 14.56 4.87
N SER A 243 10.28 13.66 3.89
CA SER A 243 9.94 13.97 2.50
C SER A 243 8.80 13.07 2.02
N SER A 244 7.89 13.63 1.24
CA SER A 244 6.71 12.92 0.74
C SER A 244 6.44 13.28 -0.72
N ALA A 245 5.79 12.37 -1.44
CA ALA A 245 5.01 12.76 -2.61
C ALA A 245 3.73 13.49 -2.16
N THR A 246 2.98 14.02 -3.12
CA THR A 246 1.75 14.76 -2.84
C THR A 246 0.67 13.83 -2.28
N ILE A 247 0.28 14.06 -1.04
CA ILE A 247 -0.87 13.46 -0.34
C ILE A 247 -1.67 14.59 0.30
N ALA A 248 -2.91 14.34 0.73
CA ALA A 248 -3.77 15.39 1.28
C ALA A 248 -3.34 15.86 2.67
N ASN A 249 -2.80 14.95 3.50
CA ASN A 249 -2.49 15.19 4.91
C ASN A 249 -1.02 14.92 5.29
N PRO A 250 -0.02 15.51 4.59
CA PRO A 250 1.39 15.20 4.85
C PRO A 250 1.86 15.66 6.23
N LYS A 251 1.35 16.78 6.73
CA LYS A 251 1.68 17.31 8.05
C LYS A 251 1.10 16.44 9.15
N GLU A 252 -0.17 16.14 9.07
CA GLU A 252 -0.90 15.32 10.03
C GLU A 252 -0.31 13.91 10.10
N LEU A 253 0.08 13.34 8.95
CA LEU A 253 0.76 12.03 8.92
C LEU A 253 2.13 12.10 9.59
N ALA A 254 2.94 13.12 9.31
CA ALA A 254 4.25 13.29 9.95
C ALA A 254 4.12 13.48 11.46
N GLU A 255 3.15 14.30 11.90
CA GLU A 255 2.84 14.51 13.31
C GLU A 255 2.33 13.25 14.00
N ALA A 256 1.49 12.45 13.32
CA ALA A 256 1.02 11.18 13.85
C ALA A 256 2.12 10.10 13.93
N LEU A 257 3.05 10.07 12.95
CA LEU A 257 4.17 9.12 12.94
C LEU A 257 5.22 9.42 14.00
N VAL A 258 5.56 10.69 14.18
CA VAL A 258 6.66 11.11 15.06
C VAL A 258 6.15 11.59 16.44
N GLU A 259 4.86 11.93 16.55
CA GLU A 259 4.22 12.51 17.74
C GLU A 259 4.90 13.81 18.21
N GLN A 260 5.24 14.65 17.24
CA GLN A 260 5.82 15.98 17.42
C GLN A 260 5.29 16.95 16.36
N PRO A 261 5.29 18.28 16.62
CA PRO A 261 4.86 19.26 15.64
C PRO A 261 5.83 19.36 14.44
N PHE A 262 5.28 19.63 13.25
CA PHE A 262 6.02 19.77 12.01
C PHE A 262 5.69 21.07 11.27
N GLU A 263 6.67 21.61 10.56
CA GLU A 263 6.48 22.67 9.56
C GLU A 263 6.28 22.06 8.16
N LEU A 264 5.27 22.51 7.43
CA LEU A 264 4.94 22.02 6.09
C LEU A 264 5.58 22.89 5.00
N VAL A 265 6.29 22.25 4.05
CA VAL A 265 6.82 22.86 2.84
C VAL A 265 6.18 22.19 1.63
N SER A 266 5.19 22.82 1.02
CA SER A 266 4.37 22.27 -0.08
C SER A 266 4.57 22.95 -1.43
N GLU A 267 5.02 24.21 -1.48
CA GLU A 267 5.17 24.96 -2.71
C GLU A 267 6.49 24.60 -3.41
N SER A 268 6.41 24.00 -4.60
CA SER A 268 7.59 23.57 -5.34
C SER A 268 8.16 24.70 -6.22
N GLY A 269 9.43 25.07 -5.99
CA GLY A 269 10.19 25.94 -6.89
C GLY A 269 10.95 25.19 -8.00
N ALA A 270 10.85 23.89 -8.10
CA ALA A 270 11.54 23.12 -9.13
C ALA A 270 10.90 23.31 -10.52
N PRO A 271 11.70 23.32 -11.60
CA PRO A 271 11.17 23.39 -12.96
C PRO A 271 10.46 22.10 -13.33
N ARG A 272 9.45 22.21 -14.18
CA ARG A 272 8.72 21.07 -14.73
C ARG A 272 8.53 21.27 -16.23
N GLY A 273 8.86 20.23 -17.01
CA GLY A 273 8.53 20.17 -18.44
C GLY A 273 7.04 20.00 -18.68
N GLU A 274 6.58 20.29 -19.89
CA GLU A 274 5.20 20.09 -20.31
C GLU A 274 4.84 18.59 -20.26
N LYS A 275 3.66 18.26 -19.74
CA LYS A 275 3.20 16.88 -19.66
C LYS A 275 1.79 16.72 -20.24
N PHE A 276 1.63 15.74 -21.13
CA PHE A 276 0.32 15.28 -21.59
C PHE A 276 -0.18 14.15 -20.70
N PHE A 277 -1.40 14.27 -20.20
CA PHE A 277 -2.07 13.22 -19.46
C PHE A 277 -3.31 12.76 -20.24
N LEU A 278 -3.32 11.51 -20.67
CA LEU A 278 -4.38 10.93 -21.49
C LEU A 278 -5.15 9.88 -20.69
N PHE A 279 -6.48 9.94 -20.76
CA PHE A 279 -7.36 8.86 -20.33
C PHE A 279 -7.87 8.09 -21.56
N VAL A 280 -7.67 6.78 -21.53
CA VAL A 280 -8.09 5.87 -22.60
C VAL A 280 -9.09 4.88 -22.02
N ASN A 281 -10.30 4.87 -22.61
CA ASN A 281 -11.34 3.92 -22.26
C ASN A 281 -11.56 2.94 -23.41
N PRO A 282 -11.11 1.66 -23.29
CA PRO A 282 -11.30 0.69 -24.34
C PRO A 282 -12.78 0.56 -24.76
N PRO A 283 -13.11 0.49 -26.06
CA PRO A 283 -14.48 0.47 -26.56
C PRO A 283 -15.25 -0.78 -26.12
N VAL A 284 -16.56 -0.63 -25.95
CA VAL A 284 -17.47 -1.76 -25.71
C VAL A 284 -17.59 -2.57 -27.00
N VAL A 285 -17.20 -3.84 -26.96
CA VAL A 285 -17.27 -4.77 -28.11
C VAL A 285 -18.51 -5.66 -28.08
N ASN A 286 -19.12 -5.82 -26.91
CA ASN A 286 -20.41 -6.48 -26.74
C ASN A 286 -21.31 -5.59 -25.88
N GLN A 287 -22.29 -4.93 -26.51
CA GLN A 287 -23.18 -3.99 -25.81
C GLN A 287 -24.16 -4.70 -24.87
N GLN A 288 -24.59 -5.92 -25.15
CA GLN A 288 -25.56 -6.65 -24.33
C GLN A 288 -24.94 -7.02 -22.97
N LEU A 289 -23.67 -7.46 -22.99
CA LEU A 289 -22.93 -7.89 -21.81
C LEU A 289 -22.05 -6.78 -21.23
N GLY A 290 -22.00 -5.60 -21.85
CA GLY A 290 -21.10 -4.50 -21.44
C GLY A 290 -19.62 -4.84 -21.54
N ILE A 291 -19.23 -5.85 -22.35
CA ILE A 291 -17.85 -6.31 -22.49
C ILE A 291 -17.05 -5.31 -23.31
N ARG A 292 -15.93 -4.84 -22.74
CA ARG A 292 -14.98 -3.97 -23.41
C ARG A 292 -13.84 -4.75 -24.04
N ARG A 293 -13.18 -4.14 -25.02
CA ARG A 293 -11.89 -4.64 -25.53
C ARG A 293 -10.90 -4.77 -24.36
N SER A 294 -10.04 -5.77 -24.42
CA SER A 294 -9.03 -6.00 -23.39
C SER A 294 -8.13 -4.77 -23.19
N TYR A 295 -8.12 -4.25 -21.97
CA TYR A 295 -7.24 -3.12 -21.59
C TYR A 295 -5.75 -3.47 -21.72
N LEU A 296 -5.37 -4.74 -21.60
CA LEU A 296 -4.01 -5.21 -21.84
C LEU A 296 -3.64 -5.11 -23.32
N ALA A 297 -4.54 -5.50 -24.22
CA ALA A 297 -4.36 -5.36 -25.66
C ALA A 297 -4.24 -3.88 -26.07
N GLU A 298 -5.04 -2.99 -25.45
CA GLU A 298 -4.92 -1.55 -25.67
C GLU A 298 -3.63 -0.98 -25.11
N THR A 299 -3.22 -1.39 -23.92
CA THR A 299 -1.92 -1.01 -23.32
C THR A 299 -0.77 -1.40 -24.22
N ARG A 300 -0.76 -2.65 -24.73
CA ARG A 300 0.22 -3.14 -25.73
C ARG A 300 0.24 -2.26 -26.96
N ARG A 301 -0.92 -1.96 -27.54
CA ARG A 301 -1.05 -1.14 -28.75
C ARG A 301 -0.50 0.28 -28.55
N ILE A 302 -0.81 0.90 -27.39
CA ILE A 302 -0.35 2.25 -27.04
C ILE A 302 1.16 2.24 -26.80
N ALA A 303 1.66 1.28 -26.02
CA ALA A 303 3.11 1.13 -25.79
C ALA A 303 3.87 0.93 -27.09
N ALA A 304 3.34 0.09 -28.01
CA ALA A 304 3.91 -0.14 -29.33
C ALA A 304 3.99 1.14 -30.17
N GLU A 305 3.01 2.04 -30.07
CA GLU A 305 3.01 3.32 -30.82
C GLU A 305 4.17 4.23 -30.42
N PHE A 306 4.52 4.25 -29.11
CA PHE A 306 5.67 5.01 -28.59
C PHE A 306 7.00 4.30 -28.91
N LEU A 307 7.07 2.96 -28.75
CA LEU A 307 8.28 2.19 -29.02
C LEU A 307 8.71 2.25 -30.50
N LYS A 308 7.76 2.24 -31.45
CA LYS A 308 8.04 2.43 -32.90
C LYS A 308 8.71 3.78 -33.19
N ARG A 309 8.53 4.78 -32.31
CA ARG A 309 9.17 6.08 -32.42
C ARG A 309 10.43 6.21 -31.61
N HIS A 310 10.93 5.10 -31.07
CA HIS A 310 12.12 5.06 -30.23
C HIS A 310 12.03 5.88 -28.96
N LEU A 311 10.83 6.08 -28.41
CA LEU A 311 10.61 6.66 -27.10
C LEU A 311 10.78 5.61 -26.02
N GLN A 312 11.43 6.01 -24.91
CA GLN A 312 11.64 5.13 -23.77
C GLN A 312 10.45 5.19 -22.82
N LEU A 313 9.92 4.05 -22.37
CA LEU A 313 8.70 4.04 -21.60
C LEU A 313 8.70 3.05 -20.42
N ILE A 314 7.85 3.35 -19.46
CA ILE A 314 7.44 2.45 -18.39
C ILE A 314 5.96 2.10 -18.53
N VAL A 315 5.63 0.83 -18.36
CA VAL A 315 4.26 0.35 -18.25
C VAL A 315 4.03 -0.14 -16.82
N PHE A 316 3.08 0.45 -16.12
CA PHE A 316 2.67 -0.06 -14.82
C PHE A 316 1.50 -1.02 -14.93
N ALA A 317 1.63 -2.20 -14.34
CA ALA A 317 0.61 -3.22 -14.26
C ALA A 317 0.13 -3.43 -12.81
N GLN A 318 -1.10 -3.89 -12.62
CA GLN A 318 -1.72 -4.02 -11.30
C GLN A 318 -1.29 -5.28 -10.54
N SER A 319 -0.76 -6.29 -11.22
CA SER A 319 -0.34 -7.54 -10.59
C SER A 319 0.97 -8.07 -11.18
N ARG A 320 1.62 -8.96 -10.43
CA ARG A 320 2.83 -9.67 -10.89
C ARG A 320 2.55 -10.45 -12.20
N LEU A 321 1.42 -11.14 -12.25
CA LEU A 321 0.99 -11.90 -13.42
C LEU A 321 0.77 -10.97 -14.63
N THR A 322 0.03 -9.88 -14.46
CA THR A 322 -0.21 -8.91 -15.53
C THR A 322 1.08 -8.28 -16.05
N THR A 323 2.07 -8.05 -15.15
CA THR A 323 3.40 -7.56 -15.53
C THR A 323 4.09 -8.55 -16.49
N GLU A 324 4.06 -9.83 -16.18
CA GLU A 324 4.69 -10.86 -17.02
C GLU A 324 3.96 -11.03 -18.34
N ILE A 325 2.62 -11.03 -18.34
CA ILE A 325 1.81 -11.13 -19.56
C ILE A 325 2.11 -9.97 -20.52
N LEU A 326 2.10 -8.73 -20.02
CA LEU A 326 2.43 -7.56 -20.83
C LEU A 326 3.89 -7.56 -21.31
N THR A 327 4.81 -8.05 -20.49
CA THR A 327 6.23 -8.22 -20.88
C THR A 327 6.35 -9.19 -22.04
N THR A 328 5.67 -10.34 -21.96
CA THR A 328 5.61 -11.33 -23.06
C THR A 328 5.04 -10.70 -24.31
N TYR A 329 3.90 -10.03 -24.22
CA TYR A 329 3.25 -9.42 -25.39
C TYR A 329 4.13 -8.35 -26.07
N LEU A 330 4.84 -7.54 -25.30
CA LEU A 330 5.73 -6.53 -25.85
C LEU A 330 7.02 -7.15 -26.40
N LYS A 331 7.54 -8.23 -25.81
CA LYS A 331 8.67 -8.99 -26.35
C LYS A 331 8.34 -9.65 -27.69
N ASP A 332 7.13 -10.18 -27.85
CA ASP A 332 6.66 -10.76 -29.11
C ASP A 332 6.60 -9.71 -30.23
N ASP A 333 6.24 -8.46 -29.89
CA ASP A 333 6.19 -7.36 -30.88
C ASP A 333 7.56 -6.77 -31.22
N PHE A 334 8.46 -6.69 -30.23
CA PHE A 334 9.74 -5.93 -30.30
C PHE A 334 10.94 -6.75 -29.84
N GLY A 335 10.78 -8.07 -29.66
CA GLY A 335 11.88 -8.96 -29.29
C GLY A 335 13.01 -8.87 -30.33
N GLY A 336 14.23 -8.66 -29.83
CA GLY A 336 15.42 -8.54 -30.65
C GLY A 336 15.80 -9.89 -31.29
N GLN A 337 16.68 -9.83 -32.29
CA GLN A 337 17.31 -11.04 -32.85
C GLN A 337 18.08 -11.79 -31.75
N PRO A 338 18.20 -13.13 -31.82
CA PRO A 338 19.00 -13.91 -30.91
C PRO A 338 20.40 -13.32 -30.74
N GLY A 339 20.82 -13.06 -29.50
CA GLY A 339 22.12 -12.46 -29.17
C GLY A 339 22.15 -10.95 -29.00
N THR A 340 21.03 -10.23 -29.20
CA THR A 340 20.93 -8.83 -28.83
C THR A 340 20.37 -8.65 -27.41
N PRO A 341 20.81 -7.63 -26.64
CA PRO A 341 20.26 -7.37 -25.30
C PRO A 341 18.75 -7.14 -25.36
N ASP A 342 18.02 -7.74 -24.43
CA ASP A 342 16.58 -7.55 -24.31
C ASP A 342 16.24 -6.07 -24.06
N GLN A 343 15.63 -5.43 -25.04
CA GLN A 343 15.17 -4.03 -24.94
C GLN A 343 13.89 -3.87 -24.10
N ILE A 344 13.15 -4.97 -23.93
CA ILE A 344 11.91 -5.04 -23.14
C ILE A 344 12.17 -5.92 -21.92
N ARG A 345 11.93 -5.39 -20.73
CA ARG A 345 12.16 -6.09 -19.46
C ARG A 345 10.94 -6.01 -18.55
N GLY A 346 10.69 -7.07 -17.81
CA GLY A 346 9.80 -7.05 -16.66
C GLY A 346 10.53 -6.52 -15.42
N TYR A 347 9.80 -5.97 -14.44
CA TYR A 347 10.36 -5.56 -13.14
C TYR A 347 9.30 -5.69 -12.03
N ARG A 348 9.52 -6.57 -11.09
CA ARG A 348 8.60 -6.81 -9.97
C ARG A 348 9.28 -7.32 -8.72
N GLY A 349 8.57 -7.29 -7.61
CA GLY A 349 8.97 -8.00 -6.41
C GLY A 349 9.13 -9.51 -6.69
N GLY A 350 10.14 -10.12 -6.09
CA GLY A 350 10.49 -11.52 -6.31
C GLY A 350 11.60 -11.74 -7.36
N TYR A 351 11.99 -10.72 -8.12
CA TYR A 351 13.21 -10.80 -8.94
C TYR A 351 14.45 -10.69 -8.06
N LEU A 352 15.48 -11.46 -8.40
CA LEU A 352 16.76 -11.42 -7.69
C LEU A 352 17.37 -10.01 -7.71
N PRO A 353 18.02 -9.56 -6.63
CA PRO A 353 18.59 -8.21 -6.52
C PRO A 353 19.56 -7.85 -7.66
N ARG A 354 20.39 -8.82 -8.10
CA ARG A 354 21.33 -8.62 -9.21
C ARG A 354 20.57 -8.28 -10.51
N ARG A 355 19.48 -9.01 -10.80
CA ARG A 355 18.70 -8.82 -12.02
C ARG A 355 17.98 -7.48 -12.03
N ARG A 356 17.46 -7.05 -10.87
CA ARG A 356 16.85 -5.71 -10.73
C ARG A 356 17.84 -4.60 -11.04
N ARG A 357 19.07 -4.66 -10.48
CA ARG A 357 20.14 -3.67 -10.74
C ARG A 357 20.56 -3.62 -12.23
N GLU A 358 20.59 -4.77 -12.91
CA GLU A 358 20.86 -4.83 -14.36
C GLU A 358 19.79 -4.10 -15.18
N ILE A 359 18.50 -4.25 -14.82
CA ILE A 359 17.39 -3.57 -15.48
C ILE A 359 17.46 -2.06 -15.22
N GLU A 360 17.65 -1.65 -13.97
CA GLU A 360 17.78 -0.24 -13.56
C GLU A 360 18.94 0.43 -14.30
N LYS A 361 20.09 -0.22 -14.38
CA LYS A 361 21.25 0.24 -15.14
C LYS A 361 20.92 0.37 -16.63
N GLY A 362 20.27 -0.66 -17.21
CA GLY A 362 19.89 -0.66 -18.63
C GLY A 362 18.90 0.47 -18.98
N LEU A 363 17.99 0.83 -18.04
CA LEU A 363 17.09 1.96 -18.21
C LEU A 363 17.86 3.29 -18.22
N ARG A 364 18.77 3.50 -17.26
CA ARG A 364 19.61 4.72 -17.23
C ARG A 364 20.48 4.88 -18.47
N GLU A 365 21.05 3.79 -18.96
CA GLU A 365 21.92 3.78 -20.14
C GLU A 365 21.14 3.81 -21.46
N GLY A 366 19.80 3.59 -21.43
CA GLY A 366 18.94 3.55 -22.60
C GLY A 366 19.02 2.26 -23.42
N SER A 367 19.72 1.23 -22.92
CA SER A 367 19.74 -0.11 -23.53
C SER A 367 18.40 -0.85 -23.35
N VAL A 368 17.71 -0.62 -22.24
CA VAL A 368 16.31 -1.03 -22.01
C VAL A 368 15.40 0.09 -22.49
N ARG A 369 14.54 -0.20 -23.47
CA ARG A 369 13.61 0.74 -24.10
C ARG A 369 12.26 0.77 -23.40
N ALA A 370 11.79 -0.37 -22.93
CA ALA A 370 10.58 -0.48 -22.15
C ALA A 370 10.77 -1.35 -20.93
N VAL A 371 10.18 -0.93 -19.82
CA VAL A 371 10.04 -1.78 -18.64
C VAL A 371 8.56 -1.90 -18.28
N VAL A 372 8.13 -3.12 -18.01
CA VAL A 372 6.79 -3.39 -17.45
C VAL A 372 6.95 -3.68 -15.98
N SER A 373 6.32 -2.89 -15.12
CA SER A 373 6.55 -2.98 -13.68
C SER A 373 5.24 -3.05 -12.89
N THR A 374 5.29 -3.67 -11.72
CA THR A 374 4.31 -3.44 -10.66
C THR A 374 4.59 -2.08 -10.00
N ASN A 375 4.03 -1.82 -8.82
CA ASN A 375 4.39 -0.65 -7.99
C ASN A 375 5.88 -0.61 -7.55
N ALA A 376 6.68 -1.63 -7.86
CA ALA A 376 8.09 -1.72 -7.44
C ALA A 376 8.98 -0.58 -8.00
N LEU A 377 8.62 0.04 -9.14
CA LEU A 377 9.27 1.23 -9.69
C LEU A 377 8.45 2.52 -9.49
N GLU A 378 7.44 2.49 -8.64
CA GLU A 378 6.63 3.66 -8.29
C GLU A 378 7.41 4.62 -7.38
N LEU A 379 8.16 4.09 -6.42
CA LEU A 379 8.99 4.88 -5.48
C LEU A 379 10.29 5.37 -6.13
N GLY A 380 10.89 6.38 -5.54
CA GLY A 380 11.97 7.26 -5.98
C GLY A 380 13.28 6.67 -6.51
N ILE A 381 13.35 5.40 -6.93
CA ILE A 381 14.56 4.81 -7.54
C ILE A 381 14.92 5.55 -8.82
N ASP A 382 16.21 5.90 -8.99
CA ASP A 382 16.70 6.51 -10.22
C ASP A 382 16.81 5.48 -11.35
N ILE A 383 15.82 5.49 -12.21
CA ILE A 383 15.79 4.70 -13.45
C ILE A 383 16.08 5.56 -14.71
N GLY A 384 16.57 6.77 -14.49
CA GLY A 384 16.67 7.76 -15.53
C GLY A 384 15.32 8.40 -15.85
N ALA A 385 15.31 9.32 -16.78
CA ALA A 385 14.05 9.94 -17.19
C ALA A 385 13.49 9.25 -18.41
N LEU A 386 12.32 8.71 -18.23
CA LEU A 386 11.54 8.07 -19.27
C LEU A 386 10.66 9.10 -20.00
N ASP A 387 10.36 8.86 -21.25
CA ASP A 387 9.56 9.76 -22.07
C ASP A 387 8.08 9.59 -21.80
N VAL A 388 7.65 8.32 -21.57
CA VAL A 388 6.24 7.95 -21.44
C VAL A 388 6.02 7.02 -20.26
N CYS A 389 4.93 7.26 -19.53
CA CYS A 389 4.37 6.35 -18.54
C CYS A 389 3.02 5.85 -19.00
N VAL A 390 2.83 4.55 -19.11
CA VAL A 390 1.54 3.93 -19.42
C VAL A 390 1.07 3.14 -18.21
N MET A 391 -0.15 3.35 -17.78
CA MET A 391 -0.77 2.63 -16.66
C MET A 391 -1.86 1.71 -17.17
N ALA A 392 -1.66 0.40 -17.03
CA ALA A 392 -2.63 -0.63 -17.35
C ALA A 392 -3.61 -0.82 -16.19
N GLY A 393 -4.68 -0.05 -16.21
CA GLY A 393 -5.65 0.09 -15.13
C GLY A 393 -5.30 1.22 -14.15
N TYR A 394 -6.33 1.72 -13.47
CA TYR A 394 -6.18 2.74 -12.44
C TYR A 394 -5.44 2.19 -11.22
N PRO A 395 -4.41 2.85 -10.70
CA PRO A 395 -3.62 2.36 -9.57
C PRO A 395 -4.38 2.18 -8.25
N GLY A 396 -5.59 2.73 -8.16
CA GLY A 396 -6.43 2.68 -6.96
C GLY A 396 -6.52 4.03 -6.23
N THR A 397 -5.49 4.87 -6.37
CA THR A 397 -5.44 6.18 -5.73
C THR A 397 -4.94 7.26 -6.69
N ILE A 398 -5.35 8.51 -6.46
CA ILE A 398 -4.88 9.70 -7.18
C ILE A 398 -3.38 9.88 -6.93
N ALA A 399 -2.94 9.75 -5.67
CA ALA A 399 -1.55 9.88 -5.27
C ALA A 399 -0.63 8.89 -6.03
N ALA A 400 -0.96 7.59 -6.04
CA ALA A 400 -0.20 6.57 -6.77
C ALA A 400 -0.18 6.85 -8.29
N THR A 401 -1.29 7.34 -8.84
CA THR A 401 -1.38 7.69 -10.26
C THR A 401 -0.42 8.84 -10.62
N TRP A 402 -0.35 9.89 -9.79
CA TRP A 402 0.60 10.97 -9.98
C TRP A 402 2.05 10.54 -9.79
N GLN A 403 2.33 9.64 -8.85
CA GLN A 403 3.68 9.10 -8.64
C GLN A 403 4.17 8.32 -9.86
N ARG A 404 3.31 7.41 -10.41
CA ARG A 404 3.60 6.68 -11.63
C ARG A 404 3.76 7.60 -12.83
N ALA A 405 2.86 8.57 -13.00
CA ALA A 405 2.98 9.59 -14.04
C ALA A 405 4.26 10.44 -13.89
N GLY A 406 4.75 10.60 -12.66
CA GLY A 406 6.00 11.28 -12.34
C GLY A 406 7.25 10.55 -12.79
N ARG A 407 7.18 9.24 -13.14
CA ARG A 407 8.29 8.49 -13.72
C ARG A 407 8.60 8.92 -15.17
N ALA A 408 7.66 9.53 -15.86
CA ALA A 408 7.87 10.13 -17.16
C ALA A 408 8.14 11.63 -17.04
N GLY A 409 9.12 12.12 -17.77
CA GLY A 409 9.49 13.55 -17.86
C GLY A 409 10.69 13.95 -17.02
N ARG A 410 11.58 14.69 -17.67
CA ARG A 410 12.72 15.37 -17.04
C ARG A 410 12.36 16.83 -16.72
N ARG A 411 13.30 17.52 -16.08
CA ARG A 411 13.16 18.93 -15.64
C ARG A 411 12.68 19.89 -16.74
N SER A 412 12.96 19.61 -18.03
CA SER A 412 12.63 20.51 -19.15
C SER A 412 11.99 19.85 -20.37
N SER A 413 12.05 18.52 -20.54
CA SER A 413 11.52 17.83 -21.72
C SER A 413 10.02 17.51 -21.58
N ARG A 414 9.33 17.49 -22.75
CA ARG A 414 7.95 17.01 -22.83
C ARG A 414 7.83 15.54 -22.43
N SER A 415 6.72 15.18 -21.83
CA SER A 415 6.43 13.80 -21.44
C SER A 415 4.95 13.46 -21.58
N ALA A 416 4.62 12.16 -21.61
CA ALA A 416 3.25 11.71 -21.61
C ALA A 416 2.98 10.68 -20.51
N ALA A 417 1.79 10.79 -19.90
CA ALA A 417 1.22 9.78 -19.01
C ALA A 417 -0.10 9.30 -19.62
N VAL A 418 -0.30 8.01 -19.71
CA VAL A 418 -1.50 7.41 -20.30
C VAL A 418 -2.11 6.42 -19.31
N LEU A 419 -3.34 6.66 -18.91
CA LEU A 419 -4.14 5.73 -18.12
C LEU A 419 -5.08 4.97 -19.04
N VAL A 420 -4.90 3.66 -19.12
CA VAL A 420 -5.74 2.76 -19.89
C VAL A 420 -6.70 2.08 -18.93
N ALA A 421 -7.98 2.45 -18.97
CA ALA A 421 -8.98 1.94 -18.05
C ALA A 421 -9.29 0.46 -18.31
N SER A 422 -9.39 -0.31 -17.24
CA SER A 422 -9.99 -1.64 -17.26
C SER A 422 -11.51 -1.54 -17.17
N SER A 423 -12.21 -2.69 -17.16
CA SER A 423 -13.65 -2.72 -16.90
C SER A 423 -14.00 -2.55 -15.40
N ALA A 424 -13.02 -2.38 -14.52
CA ALA A 424 -13.27 -2.19 -13.09
C ALA A 424 -14.06 -0.88 -12.85
N PRO A 425 -14.97 -0.87 -11.88
CA PRO A 425 -15.82 0.30 -11.59
C PRO A 425 -15.04 1.60 -11.34
N LEU A 426 -13.96 1.53 -10.55
CA LEU A 426 -13.12 2.70 -10.27
C LEU A 426 -12.44 3.25 -11.52
N ASP A 427 -11.90 2.37 -12.37
CA ASP A 427 -11.30 2.78 -13.65
C ASP A 427 -12.31 3.52 -14.51
N GLN A 428 -13.52 2.95 -14.62
CA GLN A 428 -14.61 3.53 -15.42
C GLN A 428 -15.11 4.86 -14.83
N PHE A 429 -15.17 4.97 -13.49
CA PHE A 429 -15.52 6.21 -12.82
C PHE A 429 -14.50 7.31 -13.14
N VAL A 430 -13.21 7.03 -12.95
CA VAL A 430 -12.12 8.02 -13.15
C VAL A 430 -12.07 8.51 -14.59
N VAL A 431 -12.16 7.63 -15.57
CA VAL A 431 -12.07 8.05 -16.99
C VAL A 431 -13.32 8.75 -17.50
N ARG A 432 -14.46 8.56 -16.86
CA ARG A 432 -15.73 9.29 -17.15
C ARG A 432 -15.83 10.60 -16.39
N ASN A 433 -15.14 10.73 -15.27
CA ASN A 433 -15.13 11.91 -14.40
C ASN A 433 -13.71 12.47 -14.25
N PRO A 434 -13.08 13.01 -15.31
CA PRO A 434 -11.70 13.49 -15.26
C PRO A 434 -11.46 14.57 -14.20
N SER A 435 -12.45 15.40 -13.90
CA SER A 435 -12.40 16.43 -12.85
C SER A 435 -12.15 15.83 -11.46
N TYR A 436 -12.71 14.67 -11.18
CA TYR A 436 -12.43 13.96 -9.92
C TYR A 436 -10.93 13.69 -9.74
N PHE A 437 -10.24 13.31 -10.81
CA PHE A 437 -8.80 13.03 -10.76
C PHE A 437 -7.94 14.29 -10.75
N PHE A 438 -8.30 15.29 -11.59
CA PHE A 438 -7.44 16.46 -11.79
C PHE A 438 -7.67 17.59 -10.78
N ASP A 439 -8.88 17.69 -10.24
CA ASP A 439 -9.32 18.85 -9.47
C ASP A 439 -9.60 18.50 -7.99
N ALA A 440 -9.74 17.20 -7.63
CA ALA A 440 -9.85 16.77 -6.25
C ALA A 440 -8.46 16.66 -5.57
N PRO A 441 -8.38 16.90 -4.24
CA PRO A 441 -7.16 16.62 -3.50
C PRO A 441 -6.84 15.11 -3.56
N PRO A 442 -5.56 14.73 -3.46
CA PRO A 442 -5.19 13.32 -3.31
C PRO A 442 -5.72 12.74 -2.00
N GLU A 443 -5.54 11.46 -1.82
CA GLU A 443 -6.03 10.72 -0.66
C GLU A 443 -5.26 11.06 0.62
N HIS A 444 -5.92 10.83 1.76
CA HIS A 444 -5.33 10.88 3.09
C HIS A 444 -4.60 9.58 3.41
N ALA A 445 -3.40 9.67 3.93
CA ALA A 445 -2.71 8.52 4.50
C ALA A 445 -3.13 8.36 5.96
N LEU A 446 -3.70 7.20 6.30
CA LEU A 446 -4.19 6.87 7.65
C LEU A 446 -3.28 5.85 8.32
N ILE A 447 -3.11 5.99 9.64
CA ILE A 447 -2.42 5.04 10.51
C ILE A 447 -3.17 4.90 11.83
N ASN A 448 -3.03 3.73 12.47
CA ASN A 448 -3.55 3.46 13.82
C ASN A 448 -2.44 2.83 14.69
N PRO A 449 -1.53 3.64 15.25
CA PRO A 449 -0.41 3.12 16.03
C PRO A 449 -0.81 2.56 17.39
N ASP A 450 -2.00 2.90 17.88
CA ASP A 450 -2.55 2.47 19.15
C ASP A 450 -3.47 1.24 19.02
N ASN A 451 -3.51 0.59 17.84
CA ASN A 451 -4.09 -0.75 17.72
C ASN A 451 -3.43 -1.68 18.74
N LEU A 452 -4.23 -2.32 19.60
CA LEU A 452 -3.72 -3.08 20.76
C LEU A 452 -2.76 -4.19 20.37
N HIS A 453 -2.99 -4.91 19.28
CA HIS A 453 -2.10 -5.97 18.81
C HIS A 453 -0.72 -5.42 18.46
N ILE A 454 -0.68 -4.33 17.69
CA ILE A 454 0.56 -3.66 17.32
C ILE A 454 1.24 -3.07 18.56
N LEU A 455 0.47 -2.38 19.42
CA LEU A 455 0.98 -1.70 20.58
C LEU A 455 1.61 -2.69 21.59
N VAL A 456 0.90 -3.77 21.93
CA VAL A 456 1.37 -4.79 22.89
C VAL A 456 2.70 -5.42 22.42
N ASP A 457 2.81 -5.75 21.15
CA ASP A 457 4.04 -6.30 20.58
C ASP A 457 5.21 -5.32 20.67
N HIS A 458 4.96 -4.04 20.42
CA HIS A 458 6.00 -3.02 20.56
C HIS A 458 6.29 -2.66 22.02
N VAL A 459 5.34 -2.80 22.95
CA VAL A 459 5.60 -2.68 24.40
C VAL A 459 6.53 -3.81 24.88
N LYS A 460 6.34 -5.05 24.41
CA LYS A 460 7.28 -6.14 24.67
C LYS A 460 8.71 -5.79 24.21
N CYS A 461 8.83 -5.30 22.96
CA CYS A 461 10.12 -4.86 22.43
C CYS A 461 10.72 -3.70 23.22
N ALA A 462 9.90 -2.72 23.58
CA ALA A 462 10.33 -1.55 24.36
C ALA A 462 10.80 -1.91 25.78
N ALA A 463 10.14 -2.89 26.43
CA ALA A 463 10.52 -3.41 27.75
C ALA A 463 11.84 -4.21 27.70
N PHE A 464 12.09 -4.92 26.59
CA PHE A 464 13.35 -5.60 26.33
C PHE A 464 14.51 -4.62 26.15
N GLU A 465 14.28 -3.50 25.48
CA GLU A 465 15.32 -2.49 25.18
C GLU A 465 15.68 -1.65 26.40
N LEU A 466 14.70 -1.14 27.12
CA LEU A 466 14.86 -0.32 28.30
C LEU A 466 13.74 -0.61 29.31
N PRO A 467 14.02 -0.69 30.59
CA PRO A 467 12.98 -0.84 31.61
C PRO A 467 11.98 0.32 31.56
N PHE A 468 10.71 0.04 31.79
CA PHE A 468 9.68 1.08 31.95
C PHE A 468 9.63 1.54 33.39
N THR A 469 9.46 2.84 33.61
CA THR A 469 9.11 3.39 34.91
C THR A 469 7.59 3.37 35.11
N THR A 470 7.13 3.36 36.36
CA THR A 470 5.69 3.38 36.67
C THR A 470 4.99 4.69 36.30
N SER A 471 5.74 5.75 35.97
CA SER A 471 5.20 7.05 35.52
C SER A 471 5.33 7.27 34.03
N GLU A 472 5.87 6.30 33.29
CA GLU A 472 6.10 6.45 31.85
C GLU A 472 4.82 6.19 31.03
N GLU A 473 4.61 7.03 30.02
CA GLU A 473 3.53 6.90 29.04
C GLU A 473 4.06 6.29 27.74
N TYR A 474 3.23 5.48 27.07
CA TYR A 474 3.56 4.88 25.79
C TYR A 474 2.30 4.70 24.92
N GLY A 475 2.12 5.57 23.93
CA GLY A 475 0.88 5.64 23.14
C GLY A 475 -0.28 6.23 23.95
N ARG A 476 -1.51 5.97 23.47
CA ARG A 476 -2.73 6.51 24.09
C ARG A 476 -3.30 5.61 25.20
N HIS A 477 -2.95 4.34 25.20
CA HIS A 477 -3.41 3.39 26.21
C HIS A 477 -2.56 3.48 27.50
N ASN A 478 -3.17 3.06 28.59
CA ASN A 478 -2.46 2.95 29.85
C ASN A 478 -1.42 1.82 29.78
N VAL A 479 -0.17 2.17 29.51
CA VAL A 479 0.92 1.20 29.40
C VAL A 479 1.12 0.37 30.67
N GLN A 480 0.74 0.89 31.85
CA GLN A 480 0.86 0.17 33.12
C GLN A 480 -0.10 -1.04 33.16
N GLU A 481 -1.30 -0.94 32.59
CA GLU A 481 -2.23 -2.06 32.44
C GLU A 481 -1.68 -3.12 31.49
N VAL A 482 -1.15 -2.69 30.31
CA VAL A 482 -0.50 -3.59 29.37
C VAL A 482 0.66 -4.34 30.01
N LEU A 483 1.54 -3.63 30.76
CA LEU A 483 2.65 -4.23 31.48
C LEU A 483 2.19 -5.17 32.60
N GLY A 484 1.05 -4.88 33.26
CA GLY A 484 0.40 -5.77 34.22
C GLY A 484 0.01 -7.10 33.61
N ILE A 485 -0.66 -7.09 32.44
CA ILE A 485 -1.05 -8.32 31.70
C ILE A 485 0.21 -9.08 31.25
N LEU A 486 1.24 -8.40 30.78
CA LEU A 486 2.50 -9.03 30.40
C LEU A 486 3.23 -9.66 31.62
N ALA A 487 3.07 -9.10 32.81
CA ALA A 487 3.62 -9.68 34.05
C ALA A 487 2.86 -10.94 34.47
N GLU A 488 1.54 -10.99 34.33
CA GLU A 488 0.75 -12.19 34.55
C GLU A 488 1.17 -13.31 33.59
N SER A 489 1.58 -12.96 32.38
CA SER A 489 2.13 -13.90 31.39
C SER A 489 3.61 -14.25 31.62
N GLY A 490 4.26 -13.71 32.67
CA GLY A 490 5.66 -13.99 33.01
C GLY A 490 6.69 -13.37 32.07
N LEU A 491 6.31 -12.37 31.26
CA LEU A 491 7.20 -11.72 30.28
C LEU A 491 7.96 -10.55 30.88
N VAL A 492 7.35 -9.84 31.83
CA VAL A 492 7.97 -8.72 32.54
C VAL A 492 7.82 -8.91 34.06
N HIS A 493 8.74 -8.33 34.81
CA HIS A 493 8.68 -8.32 36.27
C HIS A 493 8.70 -6.89 36.79
N ARG A 494 7.85 -6.61 37.76
CA ARG A 494 7.85 -5.32 38.44
C ARG A 494 8.81 -5.35 39.64
N SER A 495 9.79 -4.50 39.65
CA SER A 495 10.68 -4.25 40.77
C SER A 495 10.32 -2.92 41.45
N GLY A 496 10.33 -2.88 42.79
CA GLY A 496 9.95 -1.73 43.59
C GLY A 496 8.71 -1.99 44.48
N PRO A 497 8.41 -1.12 45.45
CA PRO A 497 7.28 -1.32 46.34
C PRO A 497 5.96 -1.35 45.57
N ALA A 498 5.10 -2.30 45.91
CA ALA A 498 3.74 -2.38 45.38
C ALA A 498 2.99 -1.05 45.67
N PRO A 499 2.11 -0.59 44.77
CA PRO A 499 1.27 0.56 45.06
C PRO A 499 0.39 0.19 46.26
N ASP A 500 0.60 0.90 47.38
CA ASP A 500 -0.13 0.70 48.61
C ASP A 500 -1.52 1.36 48.43
N PHE A 501 -2.47 0.65 47.80
CA PHE A 501 -3.86 1.11 47.67
C PHE A 501 -4.53 1.35 49.05
N ALA A 502 -3.96 0.79 50.12
CA ALA A 502 -4.46 0.96 51.45
C ALA A 502 -4.03 2.27 52.13
N LYS A 503 -2.93 2.91 51.67
CA LYS A 503 -2.42 4.18 52.27
C LYS A 503 -2.97 5.42 51.59
N ALA A 504 -3.58 5.31 50.38
CA ALA A 504 -4.22 6.45 49.73
C ALA A 504 -5.45 6.99 50.51
N THR A 505 -5.93 6.25 51.51
CA THR A 505 -7.05 6.62 52.37
C THR A 505 -6.62 7.20 53.73
N SER A 506 -5.36 7.16 54.12
CA SER A 506 -4.92 7.57 55.47
C SER A 506 -4.22 8.93 55.54
N GLY A 507 -4.00 9.65 54.43
CA GLY A 507 -3.49 11.02 54.47
C GLY A 507 -2.08 11.20 55.05
N GLU A 508 -1.29 10.15 55.16
CA GLU A 508 0.12 10.24 55.63
C GLU A 508 1.04 10.61 54.45
N ASP A 509 1.86 11.63 54.59
CA ASP A 509 2.88 12.07 53.63
C ASP A 509 3.83 10.93 53.27
N ALA A 510 3.65 10.37 52.09
CA ALA A 510 4.61 9.43 51.55
C ALA A 510 5.85 10.23 51.12
N GLY A 511 6.99 9.98 51.74
CA GLY A 511 8.29 10.48 51.30
C GLY A 511 8.59 10.05 49.86
N PRO A 512 9.63 10.61 49.20
CA PRO A 512 9.93 10.33 47.81
C PRO A 512 10.25 8.84 47.62
N HIS A 513 9.24 8.08 47.17
CA HIS A 513 9.44 6.70 46.77
C HIS A 513 10.14 6.68 45.39
N GLU A 514 11.20 5.93 45.26
CA GLU A 514 11.77 5.61 43.97
C GLU A 514 10.68 4.96 43.08
N PRO A 515 10.46 5.45 41.88
CA PRO A 515 9.42 4.88 41.00
C PRO A 515 9.75 3.41 40.69
N GLY A 516 8.78 2.52 40.90
CA GLY A 516 8.94 1.11 40.53
C GLY A 516 9.26 0.99 39.02
N THR A 517 10.00 -0.06 38.69
CA THR A 517 10.38 -0.32 37.29
C THR A 517 9.86 -1.67 36.78
N TRP A 518 9.48 -1.75 35.52
CA TRP A 518 9.15 -2.99 34.84
C TRP A 518 10.33 -3.45 34.00
N GLN A 519 10.79 -4.68 34.20
CA GLN A 519 11.95 -5.25 33.54
C GLN A 519 11.55 -6.50 32.76
N TRP A 520 12.10 -6.66 31.53
CA TRP A 520 11.95 -7.86 30.73
C TRP A 520 12.67 -9.05 31.40
N THR A 521 12.00 -10.20 31.51
CA THR A 521 12.52 -11.37 32.22
C THR A 521 12.55 -12.64 31.36
N ASN A 522 11.98 -12.59 30.17
CA ASN A 522 11.89 -13.76 29.29
C ASN A 522 13.18 -13.88 28.44
N GLU A 523 13.62 -15.09 28.14
CA GLU A 523 14.76 -15.36 27.25
C GLU A 523 14.48 -15.10 25.76
N SER A 524 13.19 -15.00 25.36
CA SER A 524 12.80 -14.76 24.00
C SER A 524 13.18 -13.35 23.51
N TYR A 525 13.48 -13.25 22.23
CA TYR A 525 13.79 -11.99 21.56
C TYR A 525 12.50 -11.44 20.92
N PRO A 526 11.82 -10.48 21.55
CA PRO A 526 10.46 -10.11 21.13
C PRO A 526 10.38 -9.49 19.73
N ALA A 527 11.47 -8.88 19.25
CA ALA A 527 11.49 -8.29 17.90
C ALA A 527 11.42 -9.32 16.77
N ASP A 528 11.82 -10.57 17.00
CA ASP A 528 11.73 -11.63 15.98
C ASP A 528 10.27 -12.06 15.70
N ALA A 529 9.39 -11.84 16.66
CA ALA A 529 7.97 -12.17 16.55
C ALA A 529 7.14 -11.09 15.82
N VAL A 530 7.74 -9.91 15.57
CA VAL A 530 7.01 -8.75 15.01
C VAL A 530 7.46 -8.47 13.58
N SER A 531 6.56 -8.65 12.62
CA SER A 531 6.78 -8.25 11.23
C SER A 531 6.14 -6.89 10.97
N LEU A 532 6.93 -5.92 10.48
CA LEU A 532 6.40 -4.58 10.20
C LEU A 532 5.53 -4.49 8.94
N ARG A 533 5.63 -5.45 8.02
CA ARG A 533 5.01 -5.39 6.68
C ARG A 533 4.03 -6.51 6.40
N SER A 534 4.13 -7.60 7.11
CA SER A 534 3.30 -8.78 6.92
C SER A 534 3.33 -9.65 8.18
N VAL A 535 2.40 -10.59 8.23
CA VAL A 535 2.23 -11.56 9.34
C VAL A 535 3.36 -12.57 9.42
N SER A 536 4.10 -12.76 8.33
CA SER A 536 5.17 -13.76 8.24
C SER A 536 6.33 -13.23 7.39
N SER A 537 7.55 -13.44 7.89
CA SER A 537 8.80 -13.20 7.16
C SER A 537 9.17 -14.34 6.21
N ASP A 538 8.39 -15.42 6.18
CA ASP A 538 8.66 -16.63 5.42
C ASP A 538 8.28 -16.46 3.95
N ASN A 539 9.28 -16.41 3.07
CA ASN A 539 9.07 -16.39 1.63
C ASN A 539 9.26 -17.79 1.04
N PHE A 540 8.50 -18.11 -0.01
CA PHE A 540 8.77 -19.27 -0.85
C PHE A 540 9.89 -18.96 -1.81
N VAL A 541 10.89 -19.87 -1.89
CA VAL A 541 11.99 -19.80 -2.87
C VAL A 541 11.62 -20.62 -4.09
N VAL A 542 11.76 -20.04 -5.30
CA VAL A 542 11.46 -20.72 -6.57
C VAL A 542 12.75 -21.24 -7.18
N ILE A 543 12.82 -22.56 -7.38
CA ILE A 543 14.00 -23.29 -7.82
C ILE A 543 13.73 -23.90 -9.21
N ASP A 544 14.48 -23.46 -10.20
CA ASP A 544 14.45 -24.03 -11.55
C ASP A 544 15.24 -25.35 -11.59
N THR A 545 14.59 -26.42 -12.00
CA THR A 545 15.14 -27.77 -12.13
C THR A 545 15.43 -28.16 -13.57
N THR A 546 15.29 -27.24 -14.54
CA THR A 546 15.45 -27.54 -15.99
C THR A 546 16.85 -27.99 -16.35
N SER A 547 17.86 -27.28 -15.85
CA SER A 547 19.26 -27.56 -16.16
C SER A 547 20.18 -27.63 -14.94
N GLY A 548 19.60 -27.52 -13.73
CA GLY A 548 20.31 -27.50 -12.46
C GLY A 548 19.32 -27.28 -11.30
N ALA A 549 19.77 -26.70 -10.21
CA ALA A 549 18.93 -26.29 -9.10
C ALA A 549 19.21 -24.80 -8.80
N ASP A 550 18.79 -23.95 -9.73
CA ASP A 550 19.04 -22.52 -9.65
C ASP A 550 17.86 -21.77 -9.03
N VAL A 551 18.13 -20.88 -8.08
CA VAL A 551 17.13 -20.00 -7.52
C VAL A 551 16.83 -18.90 -8.54
N ILE A 552 15.58 -18.88 -9.04
CA ILE A 552 15.15 -17.90 -10.05
C ILE A 552 14.27 -16.78 -9.49
N GLY A 553 13.70 -16.96 -8.30
CA GLY A 553 12.85 -15.95 -7.69
C GLY A 553 12.38 -16.30 -6.29
N GLU A 554 11.62 -15.35 -5.70
CA GLU A 554 10.98 -15.50 -4.39
C GLU A 554 9.54 -15.02 -4.44
N THR A 555 8.68 -15.57 -3.57
CA THR A 555 7.27 -15.19 -3.46
C THR A 555 6.89 -15.15 -1.98
N SER A 556 6.17 -14.10 -1.56
CA SER A 556 5.72 -13.97 -0.17
C SER A 556 4.81 -15.13 0.25
N PHE A 557 4.76 -15.41 1.54
CA PHE A 557 3.96 -16.49 2.12
C PHE A 557 2.50 -16.47 1.64
N THR A 558 1.84 -15.32 1.74
CA THR A 558 0.43 -15.17 1.34
C THR A 558 0.20 -15.28 -0.17
N SER A 559 1.20 -14.90 -1.00
CA SER A 559 1.12 -15.00 -2.46
C SER A 559 1.63 -16.35 -2.99
N GLY A 560 2.30 -17.15 -2.18
CA GLY A 560 2.86 -18.45 -2.57
C GLY A 560 1.78 -19.42 -3.07
N PRO A 561 0.78 -19.77 -2.26
CA PRO A 561 -0.25 -20.74 -2.64
C PRO A 561 -0.98 -20.42 -3.95
N PRO A 562 -1.46 -19.19 -4.21
CA PRO A 562 -2.13 -18.89 -5.47
C PRO A 562 -1.21 -18.82 -6.69
N THR A 563 0.11 -18.67 -6.51
CA THR A 563 1.06 -18.52 -7.63
C THR A 563 1.98 -19.70 -7.85
N LEU A 564 2.19 -20.52 -6.84
CA LEU A 564 3.17 -21.62 -6.84
C LEU A 564 2.53 -22.99 -6.56
N HIS A 565 1.20 -23.11 -6.67
CA HIS A 565 0.55 -24.40 -6.56
C HIS A 565 1.04 -25.38 -7.65
N GLU A 566 0.93 -26.66 -7.40
CA GLU A 566 1.29 -27.68 -8.40
C GLU A 566 0.52 -27.46 -9.71
N LYS A 567 1.20 -27.62 -10.82
CA LYS A 567 0.73 -27.32 -12.19
C LYS A 567 0.49 -25.84 -12.50
N ALA A 568 0.80 -24.91 -11.58
CA ALA A 568 0.78 -23.49 -11.90
C ALA A 568 1.82 -23.16 -12.98
N ILE A 569 1.49 -22.18 -13.82
CA ILE A 569 2.43 -21.59 -14.76
C ILE A 569 3.04 -20.35 -14.11
N TYR A 570 4.26 -20.51 -13.60
CA TYR A 570 5.05 -19.42 -13.06
C TYR A 570 5.80 -18.73 -14.19
N ILE A 571 5.62 -17.42 -14.31
CA ILE A 571 6.20 -16.62 -15.40
C ILE A 571 7.25 -15.68 -14.82
N ILE A 572 8.42 -15.63 -15.44
CA ILE A 572 9.48 -14.69 -15.11
C ILE A 572 10.14 -14.15 -16.37
N GLU A 573 10.01 -12.84 -16.62
CA GLU A 573 10.47 -12.13 -17.82
C GLU A 573 10.03 -12.77 -19.14
N GLY A 574 8.81 -13.30 -19.18
CA GLY A 574 8.23 -13.95 -20.35
C GLY A 574 8.67 -15.41 -20.53
N THR A 575 9.55 -15.95 -19.68
CA THR A 575 9.86 -17.37 -19.67
C THR A 575 8.85 -18.11 -18.81
N LEU A 576 8.30 -19.19 -19.34
CA LEU A 576 7.24 -19.97 -18.70
C LEU A 576 7.84 -21.17 -17.97
N TYR A 577 7.42 -21.36 -16.73
CA TYR A 577 7.82 -22.49 -15.89
C TYR A 577 6.57 -23.15 -15.33
N GLN A 578 6.50 -24.48 -15.38
CA GLN A 578 5.46 -25.20 -14.66
C GLN A 578 5.97 -25.61 -13.29
N VAL A 579 5.15 -25.37 -12.27
CA VAL A 579 5.41 -25.84 -10.91
C VAL A 579 5.18 -27.36 -10.88
N GLU A 580 6.24 -28.13 -10.65
CA GLU A 580 6.20 -29.59 -10.54
C GLU A 580 5.85 -30.00 -9.11
N LYS A 581 6.39 -29.27 -8.12
CA LYS A 581 6.19 -29.57 -6.70
C LYS A 581 6.22 -28.30 -5.88
N LEU A 582 5.25 -28.16 -4.98
CA LEU A 582 5.26 -27.15 -3.92
C LEU A 582 5.55 -27.84 -2.58
N ASP A 583 6.72 -27.60 -2.03
CA ASP A 583 7.07 -27.95 -0.66
C ASP A 583 6.61 -26.80 0.26
N PHE A 584 5.40 -26.93 0.78
CA PHE A 584 4.76 -25.88 1.57
C PHE A 584 5.47 -25.64 2.90
N GLU A 585 5.90 -26.72 3.59
CA GLU A 585 6.61 -26.64 4.87
C GLU A 585 8.05 -26.14 4.70
N GLY A 586 8.76 -26.65 3.69
CA GLY A 586 10.12 -26.24 3.36
C GLY A 586 10.24 -24.89 2.66
N ARG A 587 9.12 -24.22 2.36
CA ARG A 587 9.05 -22.93 1.64
C ARG A 587 9.78 -22.94 0.30
N LYS A 588 9.58 -24.00 -0.49
CA LYS A 588 10.26 -24.21 -1.79
C LYS A 588 9.25 -24.61 -2.85
N ALA A 589 9.38 -24.01 -4.02
CA ALA A 589 8.66 -24.44 -5.22
C ALA A 589 9.67 -24.87 -6.28
N TYR A 590 9.53 -26.09 -6.76
CA TYR A 590 10.38 -26.64 -7.82
C TYR A 590 9.65 -26.48 -9.14
N VAL A 591 10.32 -25.82 -10.09
CA VAL A 591 9.72 -25.46 -11.37
C VAL A 591 10.60 -25.95 -12.52
N ARG A 592 9.96 -26.23 -13.66
CA ARG A 592 10.64 -26.62 -14.91
C ARG A 592 10.20 -25.72 -16.04
N GLN A 593 11.11 -25.25 -16.86
CA GLN A 593 10.80 -24.47 -18.04
C GLN A 593 9.97 -25.29 -19.04
N ILE A 594 8.90 -24.68 -19.54
CA ILE A 594 8.00 -25.28 -20.54
C ILE A 594 7.61 -24.26 -21.61
N GLU A 595 7.08 -24.78 -22.72
CA GLU A 595 6.37 -23.98 -23.74
C GLU A 595 4.88 -24.31 -23.67
N CYS A 596 4.05 -23.30 -23.45
CA CYS A 596 2.60 -23.43 -23.48
C CYS A 596 1.96 -22.10 -23.92
N ASP A 597 0.69 -22.16 -24.34
CA ASP A 597 -0.08 -21.00 -24.81
C ASP A 597 -1.11 -20.47 -23.80
N TYR A 598 -0.96 -20.88 -22.52
CA TYR A 598 -1.85 -20.47 -21.42
C TYR A 598 -1.06 -20.12 -20.15
N TYR A 599 -1.69 -19.37 -19.27
CA TYR A 599 -1.28 -19.16 -17.88
C TYR A 599 -2.33 -19.70 -16.93
N THR A 600 -2.01 -19.79 -15.63
CA THR A 600 -2.94 -20.25 -14.60
C THR A 600 -3.39 -19.11 -13.70
N ASP A 601 -4.65 -19.17 -13.29
CA ASP A 601 -5.27 -18.23 -12.34
C ASP A 601 -5.95 -19.04 -11.23
N ALA A 602 -5.55 -18.81 -9.98
CA ALA A 602 -6.00 -19.58 -8.83
C ALA A 602 -7.41 -19.19 -8.39
N ILE A 603 -8.15 -20.16 -7.87
CA ILE A 603 -9.48 -20.00 -7.26
C ILE A 603 -9.31 -20.11 -5.75
N THR A 604 -9.65 -19.06 -5.01
CA THR A 604 -9.56 -19.02 -3.56
C THR A 604 -10.96 -18.98 -2.95
N TYR A 605 -11.18 -19.82 -1.97
CA TYR A 605 -12.38 -19.80 -1.12
C TYR A 605 -12.06 -19.06 0.18
N THR A 606 -12.97 -18.18 0.61
CA THR A 606 -12.79 -17.37 1.84
C THR A 606 -14.04 -17.48 2.70
N LYS A 607 -13.86 -17.75 4.01
CA LYS A 607 -14.90 -17.77 5.03
C LYS A 607 -14.61 -16.70 6.08
N VAL A 608 -15.65 -16.00 6.53
CA VAL A 608 -15.57 -15.03 7.62
C VAL A 608 -16.51 -15.44 8.73
N THR A 609 -16.00 -15.49 9.97
CA THR A 609 -16.76 -15.81 11.18
C THR A 609 -16.65 -14.62 12.14
N VAL A 610 -17.76 -14.13 12.67
CA VAL A 610 -17.77 -13.04 13.65
C VAL A 610 -17.30 -13.56 14.99
N LEU A 611 -16.33 -12.91 15.60
CA LEU A 611 -15.83 -13.19 16.94
C LEU A 611 -16.46 -12.26 17.97
N GLU A 612 -16.45 -10.95 17.69
CA GLU A 612 -17.00 -9.92 18.56
C GLU A 612 -17.63 -8.79 17.73
N THR A 613 -18.74 -8.28 18.19
CA THR A 613 -19.42 -7.10 17.59
C THR A 613 -19.25 -5.91 18.51
N PHE A 614 -18.62 -4.83 18.02
CA PHE A 614 -18.36 -3.63 18.85
C PHE A 614 -19.58 -2.72 18.96
N GLU A 615 -20.27 -2.45 17.84
CA GLU A 615 -21.49 -1.68 17.79
C GLU A 615 -22.44 -2.23 16.73
N GLY A 616 -23.71 -2.41 17.12
CA GLY A 616 -24.82 -2.65 16.19
C GLY A 616 -25.80 -1.48 16.30
N GLY A 617 -26.01 -0.71 15.23
CA GLY A 617 -26.67 0.56 15.36
C GLY A 617 -28.00 0.75 14.67
N SER A 618 -29.01 1.18 15.43
CA SER A 618 -30.18 1.88 14.94
C SER A 618 -29.84 3.34 14.66
N ALA A 619 -30.08 3.82 13.45
CA ALA A 619 -29.88 5.23 13.10
C ALA A 619 -30.98 6.08 13.72
N SER A 620 -30.76 6.66 14.91
CA SER A 620 -31.58 7.76 15.38
C SER A 620 -31.09 9.07 14.77
N GLN A 621 -31.98 9.77 14.09
CA GLN A 621 -31.82 11.15 13.63
C GLN A 621 -31.40 12.06 14.78
N GLY A 622 -30.32 12.79 14.61
CA GLY A 622 -29.85 13.78 15.54
C GLY A 622 -29.04 14.87 14.88
N THR A 623 -29.71 15.90 14.43
CA THR A 623 -29.10 17.20 14.11
C THR A 623 -28.58 17.86 15.38
N GLY A 624 -27.30 18.27 15.37
CA GLY A 624 -26.89 19.41 16.21
C GLY A 624 -25.82 19.18 17.24
N ALA A 625 -24.73 19.91 17.06
CA ALA A 625 -23.82 20.49 18.05
C ALA A 625 -23.17 19.59 19.11
N ARG A 626 -21.86 19.51 19.02
CA ARG A 626 -20.94 19.01 20.06
C ARG A 626 -21.25 19.67 21.41
N ARG A 627 -21.53 18.85 22.40
CA ARG A 627 -21.38 19.18 23.83
C ARG A 627 -20.66 18.02 24.51
N ASP A 628 -19.62 18.34 25.27
CA ASP A 628 -18.88 17.42 26.10
C ASP A 628 -19.79 16.68 27.10
N PRO A 629 -19.58 15.34 27.33
CA PRO A 629 -20.37 14.60 28.29
C PRO A 629 -19.90 14.87 29.72
N PRO A 630 -20.86 15.04 30.69
CA PRO A 630 -20.51 15.12 32.09
C PRO A 630 -20.21 13.73 32.66
N VAL A 631 -19.11 13.63 33.39
CA VAL A 631 -18.69 12.48 34.18
C VAL A 631 -19.83 12.12 35.18
N ARG A 632 -20.45 10.94 35.07
CA ARG A 632 -21.25 10.31 36.13
C ARG A 632 -20.59 9.00 36.56
N ARG A 633 -20.28 8.93 37.86
CA ARG A 633 -19.89 7.70 38.54
C ARG A 633 -21.09 6.75 38.67
N PRO A 634 -20.96 5.43 38.46
CA PRO A 634 -22.04 4.47 38.69
C PRO A 634 -22.16 4.12 40.18
N GLY A 635 -23.42 4.17 40.73
CA GLY A 635 -23.82 3.54 41.98
C GLY A 635 -24.32 2.12 41.70
N PRO A 636 -24.25 1.20 42.70
CA PRO A 636 -24.62 -0.20 42.50
C PRO A 636 -26.15 -0.36 42.71
N ALA A 637 -26.82 -0.84 41.69
CA ALA A 637 -28.10 -1.58 41.64
C ALA A 637 -28.80 -1.25 40.31
N ASP A 638 -28.86 -2.26 39.47
CA ASP A 638 -30.00 -2.67 38.61
C ASP A 638 -29.44 -3.46 37.44
N ALA A 639 -29.09 -4.70 37.75
CA ALA A 639 -28.92 -5.73 36.72
C ALA A 639 -30.29 -6.39 36.53
N ASP A 640 -31.07 -5.84 35.61
CA ASP A 640 -32.14 -6.55 34.89
C ASP A 640 -32.78 -5.58 33.87
N GLU A 641 -33.07 -6.10 32.68
CA GLU A 641 -33.76 -5.42 31.56
C GLU A 641 -32.95 -4.44 30.70
N PHE A 642 -32.09 -4.94 29.84
CA PHE A 642 -31.90 -4.39 28.49
C PHE A 642 -31.93 -5.52 27.44
N GLN A 643 -33.12 -6.08 27.24
CA GLN A 643 -33.46 -6.64 25.92
C GLN A 643 -33.86 -5.46 25.03
N ALA A 644 -32.91 -4.85 24.36
CA ALA A 644 -33.21 -3.98 23.24
C ALA A 644 -33.82 -4.83 22.13
N SER A 645 -35.13 -4.76 21.96
CA SER A 645 -35.84 -5.26 20.80
C SER A 645 -35.27 -4.54 19.56
N ALA A 646 -34.41 -5.21 18.80
CA ALA A 646 -34.04 -4.75 17.48
C ALA A 646 -35.32 -4.63 16.65
N ASP A 647 -35.58 -3.45 16.09
CA ASP A 647 -36.67 -3.23 15.14
C ASP A 647 -36.39 -4.15 13.92
N PRO A 648 -37.25 -5.11 13.56
CA PRO A 648 -36.97 -6.09 12.51
C PRO A 648 -36.86 -5.49 11.10
N ALA A 649 -36.96 -4.18 10.96
CA ALA A 649 -36.89 -3.45 9.69
C ALA A 649 -35.58 -2.65 9.48
N ASP A 650 -34.70 -2.58 10.47
CA ASP A 650 -33.44 -1.81 10.30
C ASP A 650 -32.36 -2.70 9.68
N PRO A 651 -31.79 -2.34 8.51
CA PRO A 651 -30.71 -3.12 7.91
C PRO A 651 -29.51 -3.11 8.86
N GLY A 652 -29.22 -4.27 9.46
CA GLY A 652 -28.19 -4.41 10.47
C GLY A 652 -26.81 -4.03 9.94
N ARG A 653 -26.37 -2.80 10.20
CA ARG A 653 -24.95 -2.45 10.06
C ARG A 653 -24.23 -2.80 11.34
N SER A 654 -23.08 -3.39 11.21
CA SER A 654 -22.25 -3.75 12.35
C SER A 654 -20.77 -3.64 11.99
N HIS A 655 -19.93 -3.53 13.01
CA HIS A 655 -18.48 -3.70 12.87
C HIS A 655 -17.93 -4.43 14.10
N GLY A 656 -16.79 -5.07 13.95
CA GLY A 656 -16.22 -5.87 15.03
C GLY A 656 -15.04 -6.71 14.62
N GLU A 657 -14.65 -7.63 15.50
CA GLU A 657 -13.62 -8.60 15.23
C GLU A 657 -14.18 -9.83 14.50
N VAL A 658 -13.40 -10.29 13.51
CA VAL A 658 -13.74 -11.44 12.70
C VAL A 658 -12.53 -12.37 12.53
N HIS A 659 -12.83 -13.66 12.41
CA HIS A 659 -11.88 -14.67 11.97
C HIS A 659 -12.09 -14.93 10.48
N VAL A 660 -11.05 -14.69 9.68
CA VAL A 660 -11.04 -14.93 8.24
C VAL A 660 -10.17 -16.14 7.95
N SER A 661 -10.75 -17.16 7.31
CA SER A 661 -10.01 -18.29 6.80
C SER A 661 -10.11 -18.35 5.27
N TRP A 662 -9.03 -18.72 4.60
CA TRP A 662 -9.03 -18.86 3.13
C TRP A 662 -8.14 -20.00 2.67
N ARG A 663 -8.55 -20.62 1.55
CA ARG A 663 -7.85 -21.75 0.94
C ARG A 663 -7.91 -21.64 -0.58
N VAL A 664 -6.81 -22.00 -1.24
CA VAL A 664 -6.80 -22.15 -2.70
C VAL A 664 -7.35 -23.54 -3.03
N VAL A 665 -8.50 -23.58 -3.69
CA VAL A 665 -9.27 -24.80 -3.97
C VAL A 665 -9.15 -25.30 -5.40
N GLY A 666 -8.62 -24.49 -6.30
CA GLY A 666 -8.47 -24.85 -7.70
C GLY A 666 -7.80 -23.76 -8.53
N PHE A 667 -7.70 -23.99 -9.82
CA PHE A 667 -7.18 -23.03 -10.79
C PHE A 667 -7.85 -23.16 -12.15
N LYS A 668 -7.84 -22.07 -12.93
CA LYS A 668 -8.24 -22.00 -14.34
C LYS A 668 -7.01 -21.90 -15.22
N LYS A 669 -7.06 -22.49 -16.42
CA LYS A 669 -6.08 -22.30 -17.49
C LYS A 669 -6.63 -21.28 -18.47
N ILE A 670 -5.95 -20.15 -18.57
CA ILE A 670 -6.40 -19.01 -19.39
C ILE A 670 -5.45 -18.85 -20.57
N LYS A 671 -5.97 -18.91 -21.76
CA LYS A 671 -5.17 -18.79 -22.98
C LYS A 671 -4.65 -17.37 -23.16
N PHE A 672 -3.38 -17.24 -23.55
CA PHE A 672 -2.81 -15.95 -23.89
C PHE A 672 -3.59 -15.31 -25.05
N TYR A 673 -3.64 -13.99 -25.08
CA TYR A 673 -4.28 -13.13 -26.08
C TYR A 673 -5.82 -13.22 -26.15
N THR A 674 -6.40 -14.41 -26.12
CA THR A 674 -7.86 -14.59 -26.22
C THR A 674 -8.56 -14.53 -24.87
N ASN A 675 -7.84 -14.80 -23.75
CA ASN A 675 -8.36 -14.91 -22.39
C ASN A 675 -9.45 -15.99 -22.23
N GLU A 676 -9.48 -16.96 -23.12
CA GLU A 676 -10.40 -18.10 -23.04
C GLU A 676 -9.95 -19.07 -21.92
N ASN A 677 -10.91 -19.52 -21.13
CA ASN A 677 -10.67 -20.61 -20.19
C ASN A 677 -10.62 -21.94 -20.97
N VAL A 678 -9.44 -22.54 -21.05
CA VAL A 678 -9.19 -23.80 -21.78
C VAL A 678 -9.10 -25.02 -20.86
N GLY A 679 -9.36 -24.84 -19.55
CA GLY A 679 -9.40 -25.92 -18.58
C GLY A 679 -9.29 -25.43 -17.15
N SER A 680 -9.53 -26.34 -16.20
CA SER A 680 -9.42 -26.10 -14.77
C SER A 680 -8.78 -27.29 -14.08
N GLY A 681 -8.38 -27.11 -12.84
CA GLY A 681 -7.90 -28.17 -11.96
C GLY A 681 -8.28 -27.90 -10.52
N GLU A 682 -8.49 -28.94 -9.76
CA GLU A 682 -8.75 -28.89 -8.32
C GLU A 682 -7.43 -28.88 -7.54
N LEU A 683 -7.43 -28.24 -6.38
CA LEU A 683 -6.29 -28.14 -5.48
C LEU A 683 -6.76 -28.33 -4.04
N ASP A 684 -5.91 -28.93 -3.23
CA ASP A 684 -6.12 -29.08 -1.79
C ASP A 684 -4.87 -28.54 -1.07
N LEU A 685 -4.81 -27.21 -0.92
CA LEU A 685 -3.72 -26.53 -0.22
C LEU A 685 -4.12 -26.23 1.23
N PRO A 686 -3.14 -26.09 2.14
CA PRO A 686 -3.38 -25.74 3.53
C PRO A 686 -4.20 -24.46 3.67
N GLU A 687 -5.16 -24.49 4.57
CA GLU A 687 -5.96 -23.31 4.94
C GLU A 687 -5.08 -22.28 5.66
N GLN A 688 -5.29 -21.04 5.33
CA GLN A 688 -4.68 -19.89 5.99
C GLN A 688 -5.74 -19.15 6.78
N GLN A 689 -5.36 -18.58 7.92
CA GLN A 689 -6.28 -17.94 8.84
C GLN A 689 -5.71 -16.63 9.35
N MET A 690 -6.59 -15.67 9.65
CA MET A 690 -6.23 -14.44 10.33
C MET A 690 -7.40 -13.92 11.18
N HIS A 691 -7.08 -13.27 12.29
CA HIS A 691 -8.01 -12.44 13.04
C HIS A 691 -7.87 -11.01 12.54
N THR A 692 -8.99 -10.33 12.28
CA THR A 692 -8.98 -8.96 11.76
C THR A 692 -10.27 -8.24 12.14
N THR A 693 -10.42 -6.98 11.73
CA THR A 693 -11.65 -6.23 11.90
C THR A 693 -12.43 -6.16 10.59
N ALA A 694 -13.76 -6.11 10.70
CA ALA A 694 -14.67 -6.00 9.57
C ALA A 694 -15.83 -5.06 9.86
N TYR A 695 -16.31 -4.43 8.81
CA TYR A 695 -17.65 -3.89 8.70
C TYR A 695 -18.51 -4.92 7.95
N TRP A 696 -19.77 -5.09 8.34
CA TRP A 696 -20.71 -5.89 7.57
C TRP A 696 -22.12 -5.31 7.54
N LEU A 697 -22.77 -5.59 6.41
CA LEU A 697 -24.16 -5.32 6.16
C LEU A 697 -24.93 -6.64 6.24
N THR A 698 -25.91 -6.75 7.15
CA THR A 698 -26.90 -7.82 7.18
C THR A 698 -28.11 -7.41 6.37
N VAL A 699 -28.46 -8.17 5.34
CA VAL A 699 -29.70 -7.94 4.57
C VAL A 699 -30.83 -8.70 5.27
N PRO A 700 -31.85 -8.00 5.84
CA PRO A 700 -32.89 -8.66 6.61
C PRO A 700 -33.71 -9.64 5.78
N ASN A 701 -34.19 -10.71 6.42
CA ASN A 701 -35.09 -11.69 5.80
C ASN A 701 -36.34 -11.03 5.20
N ALA A 702 -36.89 -9.99 5.85
CA ALA A 702 -38.00 -9.24 5.32
C ALA A 702 -37.71 -8.63 3.94
N VAL A 703 -36.50 -8.09 3.74
CA VAL A 703 -36.05 -7.57 2.45
C VAL A 703 -35.90 -8.70 1.43
N MET A 704 -35.23 -9.78 1.80
CA MET A 704 -34.99 -10.94 0.91
C MET A 704 -36.31 -11.60 0.48
N SER A 705 -37.28 -11.73 1.39
CA SER A 705 -38.60 -12.31 1.12
C SER A 705 -39.46 -11.41 0.24
N ALA A 706 -39.32 -10.09 0.34
CA ALA A 706 -40.06 -9.11 -0.48
C ALA A 706 -39.57 -9.03 -1.94
N LEU A 707 -38.47 -9.70 -2.28
CA LEU A 707 -37.92 -9.70 -3.65
C LEU A 707 -38.71 -10.65 -4.54
N PRO A 708 -39.32 -10.18 -5.67
CA PRO A 708 -40.12 -11.01 -6.58
C PRO A 708 -39.27 -11.81 -7.58
N TYR A 709 -38.17 -12.42 -7.13
CA TYR A 709 -37.19 -13.12 -7.95
C TYR A 709 -36.92 -14.52 -7.42
N ALA A 710 -36.44 -15.40 -8.29
CA ALA A 710 -36.03 -16.76 -7.90
C ALA A 710 -34.85 -16.72 -6.89
N PRO A 711 -34.66 -17.77 -6.08
CA PRO A 711 -33.57 -17.81 -5.08
C PRO A 711 -32.17 -17.56 -5.69
N ASP A 712 -31.89 -18.13 -6.87
CA ASP A 712 -30.62 -17.94 -7.57
C ASP A 712 -30.43 -16.49 -8.02
N ASP A 713 -31.47 -15.84 -8.55
CA ASP A 713 -31.40 -14.43 -8.93
C ASP A 713 -31.19 -13.52 -7.72
N ARG A 714 -31.82 -13.84 -6.57
CA ARG A 714 -31.61 -13.09 -5.31
C ARG A 714 -30.17 -13.21 -4.86
N ARG A 715 -29.61 -14.42 -4.92
CA ARG A 715 -28.20 -14.69 -4.61
C ARG A 715 -27.27 -13.87 -5.51
N ASP A 716 -27.50 -13.91 -6.83
CA ASP A 716 -26.71 -13.16 -7.80
C ASP A 716 -26.80 -11.66 -7.57
N GLY A 717 -27.95 -11.17 -7.12
CA GLY A 717 -28.12 -9.78 -6.70
C GLY A 717 -27.26 -9.42 -5.49
N VAL A 718 -27.20 -10.26 -4.46
CA VAL A 718 -26.33 -10.06 -3.28
C VAL A 718 -24.85 -10.10 -3.68
N VAL A 719 -24.44 -11.04 -4.55
CA VAL A 719 -23.08 -11.12 -5.08
C VAL A 719 -22.72 -9.84 -5.85
N GLY A 720 -23.63 -9.38 -6.71
CA GLY A 720 -23.44 -8.12 -7.45
C GLY A 720 -23.36 -6.89 -6.55
N LEU A 721 -24.20 -6.85 -5.51
CA LEU A 721 -24.18 -5.78 -4.50
C LEU A 721 -22.86 -5.77 -3.74
N SER A 722 -22.39 -6.92 -3.28
CA SER A 722 -21.13 -7.04 -2.56
C SER A 722 -19.96 -6.54 -3.41
N PHE A 723 -19.91 -6.93 -4.69
CA PHE A 723 -18.89 -6.46 -5.63
C PHE A 723 -18.88 -4.92 -5.75
N ALA A 724 -20.06 -4.30 -5.92
CA ALA A 724 -20.18 -2.85 -6.02
C ALA A 724 -19.80 -2.14 -4.72
N MET A 725 -20.25 -2.65 -3.56
CA MET A 725 -19.92 -2.10 -2.24
C MET A 725 -18.42 -2.07 -1.99
N ARG A 726 -17.68 -3.15 -2.34
CA ARG A 726 -16.22 -3.18 -2.21
C ARG A 726 -15.56 -2.06 -2.99
N GLN A 727 -16.01 -1.78 -4.20
CA GLN A 727 -15.41 -0.73 -5.03
C GLN A 727 -15.66 0.66 -4.44
N VAL A 728 -16.87 0.88 -3.94
CA VAL A 728 -17.23 2.15 -3.29
C VAL A 728 -16.49 2.30 -1.96
N ALA A 729 -16.37 1.23 -1.17
CA ALA A 729 -15.61 1.25 0.07
C ALA A 729 -14.15 1.65 -0.16
N GLN A 730 -13.49 1.13 -1.21
CA GLN A 730 -12.13 1.54 -1.59
C GLN A 730 -12.02 3.04 -1.86
N LEU A 731 -13.03 3.60 -2.55
CA LEU A 731 -13.09 5.02 -2.85
C LEU A 731 -13.30 5.87 -1.57
N LEU A 732 -14.19 5.44 -0.69
CA LEU A 732 -14.50 6.16 0.56
C LEU A 732 -13.35 6.10 1.56
N LEU A 733 -12.69 4.94 1.68
CA LEU A 733 -11.54 4.73 2.55
C LEU A 733 -10.23 5.23 1.96
N MET A 734 -10.22 5.54 0.65
CA MET A 734 -9.02 5.93 -0.09
C MET A 734 -7.85 4.95 0.09
N CYS A 735 -8.16 3.64 0.04
CA CYS A 735 -7.23 2.55 0.26
C CYS A 735 -6.94 1.75 -1.03
N ASP A 736 -5.86 0.97 -1.02
CA ASP A 736 -5.53 0.09 -2.14
C ASP A 736 -6.49 -1.11 -2.19
N ARG A 737 -6.69 -1.66 -3.39
CA ARG A 737 -7.59 -2.81 -3.61
C ARG A 737 -7.22 -4.04 -2.74
N GLN A 738 -5.97 -4.19 -2.41
CA GLN A 738 -5.45 -5.29 -1.60
C GLN A 738 -5.61 -5.07 -0.09
N ASP A 739 -5.93 -3.85 0.34
CA ASP A 739 -6.03 -3.51 1.76
C ASP A 739 -7.34 -4.01 2.38
N ILE A 740 -8.39 -4.20 1.56
CA ILE A 740 -9.67 -4.72 2.00
C ILE A 740 -10.10 -5.99 1.24
N GLY A 741 -10.61 -6.95 2.00
CA GLY A 741 -11.23 -8.16 1.49
C GLY A 741 -12.76 -8.07 1.51
N ILE A 742 -13.43 -8.96 0.78
CA ILE A 742 -14.88 -9.09 0.80
C ILE A 742 -15.28 -10.55 0.87
N SER A 743 -16.34 -10.85 1.62
CA SER A 743 -16.94 -12.18 1.69
C SER A 743 -18.44 -12.06 1.94
N ILE A 744 -19.19 -13.06 1.50
CA ILE A 744 -20.61 -13.20 1.80
C ILE A 744 -20.74 -14.40 2.72
N GLY A 745 -21.35 -14.22 3.90
CA GLY A 745 -21.56 -15.25 4.91
C GLY A 745 -23.04 -15.44 5.25
N SER A 746 -23.33 -16.56 5.91
CA SER A 746 -24.61 -16.81 6.57
C SER A 746 -24.56 -16.37 8.03
N GLY A 747 -25.68 -15.93 8.57
CA GLY A 747 -25.78 -15.40 9.94
C GLY A 747 -25.63 -16.41 11.08
N ASP A 748 -25.45 -17.69 10.82
CA ASP A 748 -25.38 -18.71 11.86
C ASP A 748 -24.05 -18.63 12.65
N GLN A 749 -24.18 -18.32 13.94
CA GLN A 749 -23.17 -18.63 14.95
C GLN A 749 -23.08 -20.14 15.02
N GLY A 750 -21.94 -20.68 14.60
CA GLY A 750 -21.59 -22.05 14.36
C GLY A 750 -22.21 -23.08 15.28
N ASP A 751 -22.82 -24.06 14.69
CA ASP A 751 -22.86 -25.42 15.28
C ASP A 751 -21.52 -26.10 14.90
N GLU A 752 -20.51 -25.99 15.75
CA GLU A 752 -19.22 -26.67 15.62
C GLU A 752 -19.33 -28.18 15.81
N THR A 753 -20.53 -28.75 16.04
CA THR A 753 -20.71 -30.14 16.49
C THR A 753 -21.08 -31.12 15.38
N ASP A 754 -21.24 -30.71 14.13
CA ASP A 754 -21.51 -31.65 13.03
C ASP A 754 -20.31 -31.78 12.05
N PRO A 755 -19.41 -32.77 12.31
CA PRO A 755 -18.27 -33.02 11.42
C PRO A 755 -18.68 -33.59 10.04
N THR A 756 -19.96 -33.89 9.80
CA THR A 756 -20.45 -34.49 8.55
C THR A 756 -20.82 -33.42 7.51
N ARG A 757 -20.94 -32.11 7.89
CA ARG A 757 -21.23 -31.01 6.99
C ARG A 757 -19.99 -30.33 6.37
N THR A 758 -18.79 -30.67 6.84
CA THR A 758 -17.53 -30.07 6.36
C THR A 758 -16.94 -30.75 5.13
N GLY A 759 -17.62 -31.73 4.56
CA GLY A 759 -17.02 -32.69 3.60
C GLY A 759 -17.53 -32.65 2.16
N GLN A 760 -18.29 -31.66 1.70
CA GLN A 760 -18.59 -31.58 0.27
C GLN A 760 -17.62 -30.68 -0.49
N PRO A 761 -16.83 -31.21 -1.44
CA PRO A 761 -15.97 -30.44 -2.29
C PRO A 761 -16.83 -29.50 -3.15
N PHE A 762 -16.36 -28.25 -3.26
CA PHE A 762 -16.93 -27.24 -4.14
C PHE A 762 -16.82 -27.75 -5.59
N ASP A 763 -17.92 -28.06 -6.23
CA ASP A 763 -17.92 -28.44 -7.65
C ASP A 763 -17.65 -27.19 -8.50
N VAL A 764 -16.39 -27.04 -8.92
CA VAL A 764 -15.85 -25.94 -9.70
C VAL A 764 -16.51 -25.83 -11.08
N ALA A 765 -17.09 -26.93 -11.56
CA ALA A 765 -17.73 -26.99 -12.87
C ALA A 765 -19.19 -26.48 -12.88
N GLN A 766 -19.84 -26.44 -11.73
CA GLN A 766 -21.25 -26.11 -11.59
C GLN A 766 -21.54 -24.91 -10.67
N GLY A 767 -20.66 -24.00 -10.45
CA GLY A 767 -20.91 -22.72 -9.76
C GLY A 767 -21.80 -22.85 -8.51
N ASN A 768 -21.39 -23.59 -7.47
CA ASN A 768 -22.29 -24.30 -6.63
C ASN A 768 -22.99 -23.59 -5.47
N SER A 769 -24.12 -24.02 -5.31
CA SER A 769 -25.26 -23.96 -4.40
C SER A 769 -24.91 -24.19 -2.91
N ALA A 770 -24.13 -23.31 -2.30
CA ALA A 770 -24.37 -22.99 -0.91
C ALA A 770 -25.70 -22.22 -0.87
N THR A 771 -26.74 -22.77 -0.26
CA THR A 771 -28.00 -22.04 -0.02
C THR A 771 -27.64 -20.75 0.71
N LEU A 772 -27.93 -19.59 0.09
CA LEU A 772 -27.81 -18.31 0.75
C LEU A 772 -28.70 -18.38 2.02
N SER A 773 -28.21 -17.96 3.16
CA SER A 773 -29.05 -17.86 4.36
C SER A 773 -30.21 -16.91 4.10
N ASP A 774 -31.27 -17.04 4.85
CA ASP A 774 -32.40 -16.12 4.79
C ASP A 774 -32.00 -14.67 5.11
N GLU A 775 -30.85 -14.48 5.79
CA GLU A 775 -30.24 -13.18 6.12
C GLU A 775 -28.77 -13.14 5.70
N PRO A 776 -28.47 -12.89 4.43
CA PRO A 776 -27.08 -12.82 3.96
C PRO A 776 -26.34 -11.64 4.56
N ARG A 777 -25.08 -11.86 4.95
CA ARG A 777 -24.15 -10.84 5.45
C ARG A 777 -23.08 -10.55 4.42
N ILE A 778 -22.87 -9.29 4.10
CA ILE A 778 -21.79 -8.82 3.22
C ILE A 778 -20.71 -8.24 4.12
N PHE A 779 -19.58 -8.94 4.26
CA PHE A 779 -18.44 -8.52 5.05
C PHE A 779 -17.44 -7.75 4.17
N ILE A 780 -17.00 -6.59 4.65
CA ILE A 780 -15.83 -5.87 4.14
C ILE A 780 -14.82 -5.83 5.28
N TYR A 781 -13.72 -6.56 5.15
CA TYR A 781 -12.76 -6.76 6.22
C TYR A 781 -11.37 -6.24 5.84
N ASP A 782 -10.61 -5.86 6.86
CA ASP A 782 -9.22 -5.46 6.70
C ASP A 782 -8.39 -6.69 6.33
N ASN A 783 -7.64 -6.61 5.24
CA ASN A 783 -6.87 -7.75 4.73
C ASN A 783 -5.50 -7.90 5.43
N TYR A 784 -5.47 -7.50 6.71
CA TYR A 784 -4.30 -7.57 7.58
C TYR A 784 -4.71 -8.07 8.97
N PRO A 785 -3.93 -8.93 9.58
CA PRO A 785 -4.18 -9.40 10.95
C PRO A 785 -4.23 -8.24 11.94
N GLY A 786 -5.16 -8.34 12.88
CA GLY A 786 -5.43 -7.28 13.84
C GLY A 786 -6.20 -6.09 13.30
N GLY A 787 -6.40 -6.01 11.96
CA GLY A 787 -7.04 -4.88 11.31
C GLY A 787 -6.18 -3.61 11.28
N ILE A 788 -6.48 -2.71 10.36
CA ILE A 788 -5.84 -1.38 10.24
C ILE A 788 -6.82 -0.24 10.54
N GLY A 789 -8.03 -0.61 10.99
CA GLY A 789 -9.03 0.34 11.42
C GLY A 789 -9.91 0.89 10.30
N PHE A 790 -10.13 0.15 9.22
CA PHE A 790 -11.06 0.56 8.15
C PHE A 790 -12.53 0.26 8.48
N SER A 791 -12.79 -0.69 9.37
CA SER A 791 -14.15 -1.12 9.73
C SER A 791 -14.96 -0.02 10.41
N GLU A 792 -14.37 0.72 11.36
CA GLU A 792 -15.02 1.79 12.09
C GLU A 792 -15.40 2.99 11.18
N PRO A 793 -14.49 3.54 10.33
CA PRO A 793 -14.86 4.55 9.35
C PRO A 793 -15.97 4.09 8.37
N LEU A 794 -15.94 2.83 7.91
CA LEU A 794 -17.00 2.31 7.05
C LEU A 794 -18.35 2.24 7.77
N PHE A 795 -18.34 1.82 9.03
CA PHE A 795 -19.54 1.81 9.87
C PHE A 795 -20.14 3.24 9.98
N GLY A 796 -19.28 4.25 10.23
CA GLY A 796 -19.71 5.64 10.28
C GLY A 796 -20.20 6.21 8.93
N MET A 797 -19.71 5.68 7.81
CA MET A 797 -20.07 6.10 6.44
C MET A 797 -21.13 5.19 5.78
N HIS A 798 -21.84 4.37 6.54
CA HIS A 798 -22.78 3.37 6.03
C HIS A 798 -23.77 3.93 4.98
N ASP A 799 -24.47 5.00 5.30
CA ASP A 799 -25.47 5.59 4.40
C ASP A 799 -24.84 6.10 3.11
N ASN A 800 -23.65 6.68 3.20
CA ASN A 800 -22.90 7.14 2.04
C ASN A 800 -22.41 5.96 1.19
N LEU A 801 -21.96 4.88 1.83
CA LEU A 801 -21.58 3.65 1.14
C LEU A 801 -22.73 3.08 0.32
N LEU A 802 -23.93 2.95 0.90
CA LEU A 802 -25.11 2.43 0.20
C LEU A 802 -25.59 3.38 -0.91
N ALA A 803 -25.66 4.68 -0.65
CA ALA A 803 -26.07 5.67 -1.64
C ALA A 803 -25.15 5.69 -2.86
N ARG A 804 -23.83 5.72 -2.63
CA ARG A 804 -22.83 5.68 -3.74
C ARG A 804 -22.81 4.35 -4.47
N THR A 805 -23.06 3.24 -3.77
CA THR A 805 -23.20 1.91 -4.39
C THR A 805 -24.40 1.89 -5.33
N ARG A 806 -25.53 2.47 -4.90
CA ARG A 806 -26.71 2.59 -5.73
C ARG A 806 -26.46 3.48 -6.96
N GLU A 807 -25.81 4.63 -6.79
CA GLU A 807 -25.43 5.51 -7.90
C GLU A 807 -24.54 4.79 -8.93
N LEU A 808 -23.55 4.04 -8.46
CA LEU A 808 -22.66 3.27 -9.33
C LEU A 808 -23.41 2.23 -10.16
N ILE A 809 -24.30 1.47 -9.55
CA ILE A 809 -25.07 0.42 -10.24
C ILE A 809 -26.12 1.05 -11.16
N ALA A 810 -26.85 2.04 -10.71
CA ALA A 810 -27.91 2.70 -11.49
C ALA A 810 -27.37 3.52 -12.66
N GLY A 811 -26.24 4.20 -12.47
CA GLY A 811 -25.58 5.01 -13.50
C GLY A 811 -24.85 4.21 -14.59
N CYS A 812 -24.80 2.88 -14.48
CA CYS A 812 -24.22 2.05 -15.53
C CYS A 812 -25.21 1.85 -16.69
N GLU A 813 -24.75 2.09 -17.93
CA GLU A 813 -25.60 1.99 -19.14
C GLU A 813 -26.00 0.56 -19.54
N CYS A 814 -25.40 -0.47 -18.92
CA CYS A 814 -25.74 -1.86 -19.21
C CYS A 814 -27.16 -2.22 -18.75
N GLN A 815 -27.83 -3.15 -19.45
CA GLN A 815 -29.19 -3.56 -19.13
C GLN A 815 -29.25 -4.61 -18.00
N HIS A 816 -28.36 -5.60 -18.05
CA HIS A 816 -28.46 -6.81 -17.22
C HIS A 816 -27.41 -6.89 -16.09
N GLY A 817 -26.44 -6.02 -16.11
CA GLY A 817 -25.25 -6.09 -15.26
C GLY A 817 -23.98 -6.33 -16.10
N CYS A 818 -22.87 -5.82 -15.65
CA CYS A 818 -21.60 -5.93 -16.35
C CYS A 818 -20.42 -5.83 -15.34
N PRO A 819 -19.19 -6.13 -15.77
CA PRO A 819 -18.01 -6.03 -14.91
C PRO A 819 -17.81 -4.65 -14.25
N THR A 820 -18.45 -3.60 -14.81
CA THR A 820 -18.36 -2.23 -14.28
C THR A 820 -19.31 -1.97 -13.10
N CYS A 821 -20.39 -2.73 -12.92
CA CYS A 821 -21.39 -2.45 -11.88
C CYS A 821 -21.61 -3.61 -10.90
N VAL A 822 -21.86 -4.83 -11.36
CA VAL A 822 -22.21 -5.97 -10.50
C VAL A 822 -21.24 -7.16 -10.62
N GLY A 823 -20.11 -6.96 -11.28
CA GLY A 823 -19.04 -7.97 -11.37
C GLY A 823 -18.92 -8.67 -12.71
N PRO A 824 -17.94 -9.60 -12.82
CA PRO A 824 -17.61 -10.27 -14.06
C PRO A 824 -18.77 -11.11 -14.59
N VAL A 825 -18.93 -11.11 -15.92
CA VAL A 825 -19.88 -11.98 -16.62
C VAL A 825 -19.55 -13.44 -16.33
N GLY A 826 -20.58 -14.21 -15.95
CA GLY A 826 -20.42 -15.62 -15.55
C GLY A 826 -20.35 -15.85 -14.03
N ASN A 827 -20.17 -14.80 -13.23
CA ASN A 827 -20.28 -14.89 -11.76
C ASN A 827 -21.68 -14.51 -11.27
N THR A 828 -22.44 -13.77 -12.08
CA THR A 828 -23.80 -13.30 -11.77
C THR A 828 -24.72 -13.51 -12.96
N GLY A 829 -25.98 -13.81 -12.68
CA GLY A 829 -27.02 -13.97 -13.68
C GLY A 829 -27.52 -12.63 -14.26
N PRO A 830 -28.40 -12.71 -15.29
CA PRO A 830 -28.85 -11.53 -16.03
C PRO A 830 -29.71 -10.56 -15.22
N LEU A 831 -30.22 -10.95 -14.07
CA LEU A 831 -31.05 -10.12 -13.21
C LEU A 831 -30.27 -9.46 -12.05
N ALA A 832 -28.98 -9.77 -11.88
CA ALA A 832 -28.16 -9.32 -10.76
C ALA A 832 -28.20 -7.79 -10.55
N LYS A 833 -28.16 -7.02 -11.63
CA LYS A 833 -28.25 -5.55 -11.56
C LYS A 833 -29.59 -5.08 -10.98
N MET A 834 -30.70 -5.64 -11.49
CA MET A 834 -32.03 -5.25 -11.04
C MET A 834 -32.28 -5.66 -9.60
N VAL A 835 -31.84 -6.85 -9.22
CA VAL A 835 -32.00 -7.38 -7.87
C VAL A 835 -31.17 -6.58 -6.87
N ALA A 836 -29.91 -6.26 -7.19
CA ALA A 836 -29.04 -5.44 -6.35
C ALA A 836 -29.65 -4.05 -6.10
N LEU A 837 -30.15 -3.39 -7.14
CA LEU A 837 -30.86 -2.10 -7.00
C LEU A 837 -32.11 -2.24 -6.13
N ARG A 838 -32.89 -3.31 -6.33
CA ARG A 838 -34.11 -3.52 -5.54
C ARG A 838 -33.82 -3.78 -4.07
N ILE A 839 -32.75 -4.51 -3.74
CA ILE A 839 -32.26 -4.67 -2.37
C ILE A 839 -31.96 -3.30 -1.74
N LEU A 840 -31.19 -2.46 -2.43
CA LEU A 840 -30.83 -1.13 -1.95
C LEU A 840 -32.05 -0.22 -1.78
N ASP A 841 -33.02 -0.29 -2.71
CA ASP A 841 -34.25 0.50 -2.61
C ASP A 841 -35.12 0.07 -1.42
N LEU A 842 -35.24 -1.23 -1.14
CA LEU A 842 -35.97 -1.77 0.02
C LEU A 842 -35.29 -1.41 1.34
N ILE A 843 -33.98 -1.48 1.40
CA ILE A 843 -33.20 -1.05 2.56
C ILE A 843 -33.46 0.46 2.83
N ALA A 844 -33.33 1.29 1.80
CA ALA A 844 -33.53 2.74 1.93
C ALA A 844 -34.97 3.15 2.27
N ALA A 845 -35.97 2.37 1.86
CA ALA A 845 -37.40 2.66 2.14
C ALA A 845 -37.83 2.29 3.56
N GLY A 846 -36.97 1.58 4.35
CA GLY A 846 -37.38 0.93 5.58
C GLY A 846 -38.58 -0.01 5.30
N THR A 847 -38.40 -1.31 5.33
CA THR A 847 -39.33 -2.34 4.80
C THR A 847 -40.78 -2.07 5.26
N PRO A 848 -41.77 -1.86 4.37
CA PRO A 848 -43.16 -1.78 4.80
C PRO A 848 -43.59 -3.11 5.39
N ALA A 849 -44.28 -3.07 6.53
CA ALA A 849 -44.88 -4.25 7.14
C ALA A 849 -45.66 -5.05 6.09
N LEU A 850 -45.36 -6.35 5.94
CA LEU A 850 -46.14 -7.25 5.10
C LEU A 850 -47.58 -7.17 5.56
N PRO A 851 -48.57 -7.02 4.68
CA PRO A 851 -49.95 -7.12 5.06
C PRO A 851 -50.17 -8.55 5.63
N VAL A 852 -50.55 -8.61 6.88
CA VAL A 852 -50.96 -9.87 7.52
C VAL A 852 -52.10 -10.43 6.65
N SER A 853 -51.83 -11.53 5.97
CA SER A 853 -52.86 -12.26 5.23
C SER A 853 -53.99 -12.66 6.18
N ALA A 854 -55.19 -12.14 5.89
CA ALA A 854 -56.42 -12.49 6.56
C ALA A 854 -56.79 -13.96 6.29
#